data_765b34f2f149ab9746a6e3e43ccb4503
#
_entry.id   765b34f2f149ab9746a6e3e43ccb4503
#
_cell.length_a   1.000
_cell.length_b   1.000
_cell.length_c   1.000
_cell.angle_alpha   90.00
_cell.angle_beta   90.00
_cell.angle_gamma   90.00
#
_symmetry.space_group_name_H-M   'P 1'
#
loop_
_entity.id
_entity.type
_entity.pdbx_description
1 polymer ?
#
loop_
_entity_poly.entity_id
_entity_poly.type
_entity_poly.pdbx_seq_one_letter_code
_entity_poly.pdbx_strand_id
1 'polypeptide(L)'
;MKRLLLAGCLWPALIAAQEVKPVYSADYLALIRKDSAGTRFTDSSNSMRSAPLLAPYPGYYANINIRRITIGKNNTLKMQGGPAKALFIGGSYNTRAEIQQINRIPSLQQEYAQGRSVNGQLSWQGPETNELFSYGPSLQSLEFDGNPYDYNVNGKLVTAGSGNGKKASAYANSILRPASLFSQNLTLSLKYPTVYSNNIAAGFKAGQTREKIFILQNRNKSHYYTGTLDAQVKNLLLNSSYNYREEFFDQSNRTGFLNRLYQNSLLTPVSFANSQSTRLHNGQRSYSREANNPLFQLENPEHGFSRKQHTAALNADYRINRLRLKLGQSIENKKQTSRESLEAGTAFFPAGLNQTREQQDKNYTLQSNLSYNIDFDHYQYTGTASLNYIYADQRTDINYGLQHPVYRYQRTSQDLSLSFMPIHRGDLHESGVGLVYKFFSSNTSRKSYWLPQASVFHRFNQLFNADRLNLKLTASYNRFNSELPISRSLAPVALLQLDPAAVLQYNPVAEAAGYTGLQPVEHREVQAGFELNLNNKFTFIGTWFNRQIRKDVFPFLQNNTIRLANMAGHYNRGIELQAEYNYYNNSKAVSSYSSLLSFVSYKSTITDISPGFDQQPLAGFSSVHTALVKNQPMGTVMGNRWLRNAGGDIIIGNDGFPVADNQLTVLGNAVPDFIMKLANRLRFKTWDLLFDLEWKKGGHTWNGTQAMLDYYGRSSHTANQRNLSGYVFPGVLANGSHNTLPVSLYDPSLPFAQNRWVRYGSVGVAEDYMQRSDMLRISSLSLSWKPKIKKHLQQLSFTIYTTNILLWSPYDGVDTNQLLYDQSGTQGLDFFNLPALRSAGITMALQF
;
A
#
# COMPACT_ATOMS: atom_id res chain seq x y z
N MET A 1 18.19 40.68 -5.98
CA MET A 1 17.24 39.67 -5.40
C MET A 1 15.97 40.24 -4.80
N LYS A 2 15.95 41.36 -4.11
CA LYS A 2 14.70 41.96 -3.55
C LYS A 2 13.69 42.52 -4.57
N ARG A 3 14.06 42.77 -5.81
CA ARG A 3 13.17 43.29 -6.87
C ARG A 3 12.48 42.20 -7.73
N LEU A 4 12.91 40.93 -7.63
CA LEU A 4 12.29 39.79 -8.31
C LEU A 4 11.16 39.17 -7.49
N LEU A 5 11.12 39.39 -6.19
CA LEU A 5 10.06 38.87 -5.31
C LEU A 5 8.74 39.64 -5.42
N LEU A 6 8.76 40.91 -5.81
CA LEU A 6 7.53 41.69 -6.00
C LEU A 6 6.86 41.50 -7.37
N ALA A 7 7.58 41.07 -8.38
CA ALA A 7 6.99 40.75 -9.68
C ALA A 7 6.34 39.36 -9.72
N GLY A 8 6.76 38.45 -8.82
CA GLY A 8 6.16 37.12 -8.70
C GLY A 8 4.81 37.07 -7.99
N CYS A 9 4.48 38.13 -7.22
CA CYS A 9 3.20 38.19 -6.49
C CYS A 9 2.03 38.72 -7.32
N LEU A 10 2.28 39.20 -8.55
CA LEU A 10 1.26 39.81 -9.39
C LEU A 10 0.87 38.96 -10.63
N TRP A 11 1.52 37.84 -10.83
CA TRP A 11 1.17 36.96 -11.95
C TRP A 11 0.35 35.79 -11.46
N PRO A 12 -0.91 35.75 -11.77
CA PRO A 12 -1.83 34.70 -11.38
C PRO A 12 -1.71 33.53 -12.34
N ALA A 13 -1.54 32.37 -11.80
CA ALA A 13 -1.34 31.17 -12.56
C ALA A 13 -2.40 30.10 -12.45
N LEU A 14 -2.71 29.27 -13.23
CA LEU A 14 -3.79 28.45 -13.49
C LEU A 14 -3.60 27.04 -13.74
N ILE A 15 -4.38 26.16 -13.29
CA ILE A 15 -4.77 25.04 -14.05
C ILE A 15 -5.77 24.14 -13.45
N ALA A 16 -6.67 23.60 -14.23
CA ALA A 16 -7.02 22.22 -14.16
C ALA A 16 -6.30 21.51 -15.31
N ALA A 17 -5.35 20.68 -15.05
CA ALA A 17 -5.21 19.56 -15.91
C ALA A 17 -6.58 18.91 -15.95
N GLN A 18 -7.24 18.82 -17.10
CA GLN A 18 -8.01 17.63 -17.33
C GLN A 18 -6.97 16.53 -17.13
N GLU A 19 -7.04 15.85 -16.00
CA GLU A 19 -6.51 14.52 -15.93
C GLU A 19 -7.15 13.79 -17.10
N VAL A 20 -6.42 13.66 -18.18
CA VAL A 20 -6.50 12.43 -18.93
C VAL A 20 -5.95 11.45 -17.89
N LYS A 21 -6.85 10.91 -17.09
CA LYS A 21 -6.50 9.87 -16.12
C LYS A 21 -5.81 8.83 -16.95
N PRO A 22 -4.49 8.61 -16.75
CA PRO A 22 -3.90 7.45 -17.36
C PRO A 22 -4.71 6.30 -16.83
N VAL A 23 -5.32 5.57 -17.73
CA VAL A 23 -6.10 4.40 -17.39
C VAL A 23 -5.15 3.46 -16.64
N TYR A 24 -5.36 3.39 -15.40
CA TYR A 24 -5.08 2.46 -14.33
C TYR A 24 -4.12 1.28 -14.58
N SER A 25 -2.86 1.43 -14.89
CA SER A 25 -1.97 0.26 -14.77
C SER A 25 -0.98 0.37 -13.62
N ALA A 26 -0.33 1.51 -13.44
CA ALA A 26 0.58 1.72 -12.30
C ALA A 26 -0.15 2.26 -11.07
N ASP A 27 -1.16 3.12 -11.26
CA ASP A 27 -1.95 3.67 -10.17
C ASP A 27 -2.91 2.64 -9.55
N TYR A 28 -3.35 1.65 -10.32
CA TYR A 28 -4.18 0.57 -9.79
C TYR A 28 -3.36 -0.35 -8.87
N LEU A 29 -2.13 -0.67 -9.22
CA LEU A 29 -1.20 -1.37 -8.31
C LEU A 29 -0.82 -0.48 -7.12
N ALA A 30 -0.72 0.83 -7.30
CA ALA A 30 -0.52 1.76 -6.20
C ALA A 30 -1.77 1.90 -5.31
N LEU A 31 -2.97 1.78 -5.89
CA LEU A 31 -4.24 1.72 -5.13
C LEU A 31 -4.37 0.40 -4.36
N ILE A 32 -4.04 -0.73 -4.99
CA ILE A 32 -3.97 -2.03 -4.32
C ILE A 32 -2.89 -1.99 -3.23
N ARG A 33 -1.75 -1.36 -3.48
CA ARG A 33 -0.69 -1.17 -2.47
C ARG A 33 -1.11 -0.27 -1.31
N LYS A 34 -1.87 0.79 -1.56
CA LYS A 34 -2.41 1.64 -0.50
C LYS A 34 -3.41 0.89 0.37
N ASP A 35 -4.24 0.05 -0.23
CA ASP A 35 -5.22 -0.75 0.49
C ASP A 35 -4.57 -1.95 1.20
N SER A 36 -3.54 -2.56 0.62
CA SER A 36 -2.91 -3.77 1.14
C SER A 36 -1.77 -3.53 2.12
N ALA A 37 -1.13 -2.38 2.10
CA ALA A 37 -0.01 -2.08 2.99
C ALA A 37 -0.41 -1.68 4.42
N GLY A 38 -1.65 -1.93 4.83
CA GLY A 38 -2.13 -1.52 6.18
C GLY A 38 -1.98 -0.01 6.43
N THR A 39 -1.52 0.72 5.42
CA THR A 39 -1.46 2.16 5.45
C THR A 39 -2.87 2.67 5.28
N ARG A 40 -3.52 2.77 6.42
CA ARG A 40 -4.61 3.68 6.62
C ARG A 40 -5.58 3.73 5.45
N PHE A 41 -6.71 3.18 5.68
CA PHE A 41 -7.89 3.81 5.14
C PHE A 41 -7.77 5.31 5.40
N THR A 42 -7.17 6.03 4.47
CA THR A 42 -7.45 7.41 4.33
C THR A 42 -8.91 7.42 3.94
N ASP A 43 -9.74 7.48 5.00
CA ASP A 43 -11.13 7.79 4.88
C ASP A 43 -11.81 7.17 3.66
N SER A 44 -12.29 5.94 3.78
CA SER A 44 -13.40 5.50 2.92
C SER A 44 -14.62 6.43 3.07
N SER A 45 -14.66 7.29 4.11
CA SER A 45 -15.56 8.44 4.18
C SER A 45 -15.23 9.52 3.15
N ASN A 46 -14.01 9.55 2.61
CA ASN A 46 -13.68 10.39 1.45
C ASN A 46 -14.03 9.75 0.12
N SER A 47 -14.44 8.48 0.06
CA SER A 47 -15.14 7.97 -1.12
C SER A 47 -16.59 8.50 -1.21
N MET A 48 -17.20 8.97 -0.13
CA MET A 48 -18.05 10.14 -0.31
C MET A 48 -17.07 11.26 -0.69
N ARG A 49 -16.87 11.43 -1.97
CA ARG A 49 -16.44 12.72 -2.50
C ARG A 49 -17.23 13.72 -1.68
N SER A 50 -16.59 14.31 -0.70
CA SER A 50 -17.02 15.60 -0.23
C SER A 50 -17.14 16.34 -1.54
N ALA A 51 -18.37 16.53 -2.01
CA ALA A 51 -18.61 17.42 -3.12
C ALA A 51 -17.72 18.60 -2.81
N PRO A 52 -16.82 18.99 -3.72
CA PRO A 52 -15.93 20.09 -3.45
C PRO A 52 -16.82 21.14 -2.82
N LEU A 53 -16.41 21.75 -1.72
CA LEU A 53 -17.21 22.75 -0.97
C LEU A 53 -17.84 23.78 -1.90
N LEU A 54 -17.38 23.79 -3.14
CA LEU A 54 -17.81 24.55 -4.29
C LEU A 54 -17.97 23.65 -5.53
N ALA A 55 -18.66 22.49 -5.43
CA ALA A 55 -19.31 22.00 -6.66
C ALA A 55 -20.11 23.17 -7.21
N PRO A 56 -19.95 23.55 -8.50
CA PRO A 56 -20.84 24.52 -9.10
C PRO A 56 -22.24 23.99 -8.86
N TYR A 57 -22.95 24.65 -7.98
CA TYR A 57 -24.34 24.31 -7.71
C TYR A 57 -25.05 24.24 -9.05
N PRO A 58 -25.70 23.14 -9.41
CA PRO A 58 -26.66 23.14 -10.50
C PRO A 58 -27.86 23.92 -9.99
N GLY A 59 -27.78 25.21 -10.02
CA GLY A 59 -28.76 26.06 -9.40
C GLY A 59 -28.20 27.44 -9.15
N TYR A 60 -27.39 27.94 -10.09
CA TYR A 60 -26.97 29.33 -10.10
C TYR A 60 -28.17 30.32 -10.03
N TYR A 61 -29.37 29.83 -10.29
CA TYR A 61 -30.62 30.55 -10.19
C TYR A 61 -31.38 30.36 -8.88
N ALA A 62 -31.02 29.41 -8.04
CA ALA A 62 -31.70 29.15 -6.77
C ALA A 62 -31.39 30.16 -5.65
N ASN A 63 -30.38 31.02 -5.82
CA ASN A 63 -30.05 32.07 -4.88
C ASN A 63 -30.75 33.41 -5.09
N ILE A 64 -31.60 33.51 -6.12
CA ILE A 64 -32.52 34.63 -6.22
C ILE A 64 -33.70 34.31 -5.31
N ASN A 65 -33.68 34.81 -4.07
CA ASN A 65 -34.86 34.79 -3.19
C ASN A 65 -35.93 35.64 -3.80
N ILE A 66 -36.67 35.08 -4.81
CA ILE A 66 -37.84 35.74 -5.34
C ILE A 66 -38.94 35.64 -4.29
N ARG A 67 -39.13 36.72 -3.53
CA ARG A 67 -40.20 36.80 -2.51
C ARG A 67 -41.57 37.02 -3.11
N ARG A 68 -41.64 37.61 -4.27
CA ARG A 68 -42.92 37.94 -4.90
C ARG A 68 -42.75 38.09 -6.41
N ILE A 69 -43.57 37.40 -7.15
CA ILE A 69 -43.77 37.65 -8.59
C ILE A 69 -45.10 38.34 -8.73
N THR A 70 -45.12 39.53 -9.27
CA THR A 70 -46.38 40.26 -9.61
C THR A 70 -46.45 40.46 -11.10
N ILE A 71 -47.57 40.12 -11.68
CA ILE A 71 -47.91 40.41 -13.09
C ILE A 71 -48.56 41.76 -13.13
N GLY A 72 -47.89 42.73 -13.73
CA GLY A 72 -48.41 44.08 -13.95
C GLY A 72 -49.46 44.14 -15.07
N LYS A 73 -50.22 45.22 -15.14
CA LYS A 73 -51.33 45.42 -16.07
C LYS A 73 -51.00 45.28 -17.57
N ASN A 74 -49.75 45.19 -17.93
CA ASN A 74 -49.30 45.02 -19.34
C ASN A 74 -48.46 43.72 -19.49
N ASN A 75 -48.77 42.63 -18.84
CA ASN A 75 -48.03 41.38 -18.84
C ASN A 75 -46.53 41.54 -18.43
N THR A 76 -46.19 42.57 -17.73
CA THR A 76 -44.82 42.76 -17.23
C THR A 76 -44.64 41.99 -15.93
N LEU A 77 -43.69 41.07 -15.91
CA LEU A 77 -43.26 40.29 -14.75
C LEU A 77 -42.37 41.19 -13.87
N LYS A 78 -42.88 41.62 -12.69
CA LYS A 78 -42.07 42.21 -11.66
C LYS A 78 -41.64 41.14 -10.65
N MET A 79 -40.34 40.82 -10.63
CA MET A 79 -39.73 39.97 -9.63
C MET A 79 -39.17 40.84 -8.49
N GLN A 80 -39.68 40.67 -7.29
CA GLN A 80 -39.15 41.33 -6.11
C GLN A 80 -38.23 40.36 -5.38
N GLY A 81 -36.91 40.61 -5.48
CA GLY A 81 -35.92 39.86 -4.70
C GLY A 81 -35.97 40.24 -3.22
N GLY A 82 -35.90 39.29 -2.33
CA GLY A 82 -35.63 39.50 -0.93
C GLY A 82 -34.16 39.90 -0.70
N PRO A 83 -33.82 40.56 0.37
CA PRO A 83 -32.41 40.73 0.70
C PRO A 83 -31.72 39.36 0.75
N ALA A 84 -30.61 39.21 0.04
CA ALA A 84 -29.77 38.05 0.16
C ALA A 84 -29.35 37.94 1.62
N LYS A 85 -29.42 36.74 2.22
CA LYS A 85 -28.82 36.54 3.56
C LYS A 85 -27.34 36.91 3.45
N ALA A 86 -26.91 37.89 4.18
CA ALA A 86 -25.59 38.49 4.09
C ALA A 86 -24.47 37.46 4.40
N LEU A 87 -24.75 36.46 5.22
CA LEU A 87 -23.77 35.46 5.64
C LEU A 87 -24.45 34.10 5.83
N PHE A 88 -23.85 33.08 5.25
CA PHE A 88 -24.22 31.69 5.50
C PHE A 88 -23.10 31.01 6.29
N ILE A 89 -23.45 30.41 7.42
CA ILE A 89 -22.55 29.65 8.27
C ILE A 89 -23.03 28.19 8.21
N GLY A 90 -22.15 27.29 7.90
CA GLY A 90 -22.42 25.86 7.92
C GLY A 90 -21.23 25.08 8.48
N GLY A 91 -21.47 23.90 8.93
CA GLY A 91 -20.43 23.05 9.44
C GLY A 91 -20.78 21.58 9.40
N SER A 92 -19.76 20.74 9.61
CA SER A 92 -19.94 19.31 9.83
C SER A 92 -18.99 18.82 10.90
N TYR A 93 -19.47 17.87 11.68
CA TYR A 93 -18.66 17.14 12.64
C TYR A 93 -18.78 15.65 12.40
N ASN A 94 -17.65 14.98 12.27
CA ASN A 94 -17.58 13.54 12.07
C ASN A 94 -16.75 12.91 13.19
N THR A 95 -17.24 11.84 13.76
CA THR A 95 -16.49 11.02 14.71
C THR A 95 -16.55 9.56 14.30
N ARG A 96 -15.45 8.85 14.48
CA ARG A 96 -15.28 7.43 14.15
C ARG A 96 -14.61 6.71 15.31
N ALA A 97 -15.19 5.61 15.71
CA ALA A 97 -14.58 4.67 16.65
C ALA A 97 -14.51 3.31 15.97
N GLU A 98 -13.37 2.65 16.07
CA GLU A 98 -13.10 1.39 15.37
C GLU A 98 -12.27 0.46 16.25
N ILE A 99 -12.59 -0.83 16.20
CA ILE A 99 -11.80 -1.93 16.75
C ILE A 99 -11.26 -2.72 15.57
N GLN A 100 -9.99 -3.10 15.66
CA GLN A 100 -9.30 -3.86 14.62
C GLN A 100 -8.76 -5.16 15.22
N GLN A 101 -8.94 -6.24 14.50
CA GLN A 101 -8.45 -7.56 14.86
C GLN A 101 -7.60 -8.13 13.73
N ILE A 102 -6.63 -8.93 14.08
CA ILE A 102 -5.79 -9.64 13.13
C ILE A 102 -6.64 -10.67 12.38
N ASN A 103 -6.51 -10.71 11.05
CA ASN A 103 -7.21 -11.67 10.21
C ASN A 103 -6.68 -13.09 10.39
N ARG A 104 -5.37 -13.23 10.30
CA ARG A 104 -4.69 -14.53 10.37
C ARG A 104 -3.28 -14.34 10.92
N ILE A 105 -2.81 -15.31 11.67
CA ILE A 105 -1.40 -15.49 12.08
C ILE A 105 -0.97 -16.92 11.72
N PRO A 106 0.34 -17.18 11.55
CA PRO A 106 0.83 -18.55 11.40
C PRO A 106 0.41 -19.46 12.55
N SER A 107 0.13 -20.72 12.23
CA SER A 107 -0.23 -21.71 13.24
C SER A 107 1.01 -22.18 13.98
N LEU A 108 1.10 -21.88 15.29
CA LEU A 108 2.21 -22.24 16.15
C LEU A 108 1.88 -23.50 16.97
N GLN A 109 2.89 -24.31 17.22
CA GLN A 109 2.79 -25.44 18.10
C GLN A 109 2.71 -25.01 19.58
N GLN A 110 2.05 -25.80 20.42
CA GLN A 110 1.86 -25.56 21.87
C GLN A 110 2.27 -26.77 22.71
N GLU A 111 2.96 -27.74 22.10
CA GLU A 111 3.15 -29.08 22.68
C GLU A 111 4.59 -29.35 23.12
N TYR A 112 5.58 -28.94 22.34
CA TYR A 112 6.97 -29.31 22.55
C TYR A 112 7.79 -28.16 23.13
N ALA A 113 8.62 -28.49 24.13
CA ALA A 113 9.51 -27.56 24.80
C ALA A 113 10.73 -27.14 23.94
N GLN A 114 11.40 -26.08 24.35
CA GLN A 114 12.74 -25.71 23.88
C GLN A 114 13.69 -26.89 24.09
N GLY A 115 14.56 -27.14 23.12
CA GLY A 115 15.54 -28.22 23.18
C GLY A 115 15.57 -29.05 21.90
N ARG A 116 16.38 -30.11 21.97
CA ARG A 116 16.54 -31.12 20.90
C ARG A 116 17.06 -32.42 21.49
N SER A 117 17.36 -33.39 20.65
CA SER A 117 18.00 -34.62 21.06
C SER A 117 19.45 -34.38 21.54
N VAL A 118 19.78 -34.93 22.70
CA VAL A 118 21.14 -35.04 23.26
C VAL A 118 21.40 -36.52 23.53
N ASN A 119 22.42 -37.09 22.91
CA ASN A 119 22.76 -38.51 23.01
C ASN A 119 21.58 -39.44 22.70
N GLY A 120 20.78 -39.12 21.69
CA GLY A 120 19.63 -39.95 21.29
C GLY A 120 18.37 -39.76 22.12
N GLN A 121 18.37 -38.94 23.16
CA GLN A 121 17.21 -38.66 24.00
C GLN A 121 16.77 -37.22 23.89
N LEU A 122 15.44 -36.99 23.85
CA LEU A 122 14.88 -35.66 23.87
C LEU A 122 15.16 -34.98 25.21
N SER A 123 15.76 -33.80 25.17
CA SER A 123 16.13 -33.05 26.37
C SER A 123 15.60 -31.61 26.27
N TRP A 124 15.01 -31.13 27.37
CA TRP A 124 14.78 -29.69 27.51
C TRP A 124 16.14 -28.99 27.73
N GLN A 125 16.30 -27.88 27.02
CA GLN A 125 17.52 -27.07 27.09
C GLN A 125 17.12 -25.62 27.37
N GLY A 126 17.52 -25.09 28.51
CA GLY A 126 17.18 -23.72 28.92
C GLY A 126 18.03 -22.65 28.21
N PRO A 127 17.73 -21.37 28.48
CA PRO A 127 18.42 -20.22 27.87
C PRO A 127 19.95 -20.23 28.05
N GLU A 128 20.45 -20.79 29.13
CA GLU A 128 21.88 -20.90 29.43
C GLU A 128 22.66 -21.78 28.45
N THR A 129 21.95 -22.63 27.69
CA THR A 129 22.58 -23.52 26.69
C THR A 129 22.67 -22.88 25.30
N ASN A 130 22.14 -21.69 25.09
CA ASN A 130 21.99 -21.04 23.82
C ASN A 130 21.10 -21.78 22.80
N GLU A 131 20.23 -22.68 23.26
CA GLU A 131 19.36 -23.43 22.38
C GLU A 131 18.33 -22.52 21.69
N LEU A 132 18.15 -22.70 20.40
CA LEU A 132 17.20 -21.95 19.56
C LEU A 132 15.98 -22.78 19.14
N PHE A 133 16.09 -24.12 19.19
CA PHE A 133 15.11 -25.03 18.63
C PHE A 133 14.06 -25.46 19.65
N SER A 134 12.87 -25.77 19.14
CA SER A 134 11.73 -26.28 19.90
C SER A 134 11.43 -27.74 19.54
N TYR A 135 12.45 -28.56 19.42
CA TYR A 135 12.38 -30.00 19.17
C TYR A 135 12.58 -30.83 20.44
N GLY A 136 12.46 -30.25 21.62
CA GLY A 136 12.58 -30.88 22.89
C GLY A 136 11.46 -31.87 23.24
N PRO A 137 11.37 -32.34 24.51
CA PRO A 137 10.31 -33.22 24.99
C PRO A 137 8.92 -32.54 24.91
N SER A 138 7.87 -33.36 24.93
CA SER A 138 6.49 -32.85 25.14
C SER A 138 6.38 -32.19 26.51
N LEU A 139 5.67 -31.08 26.62
CA LEU A 139 5.41 -30.39 27.88
C LEU A 139 4.68 -31.31 28.89
N GLN A 140 3.87 -32.26 28.39
CA GLN A 140 3.17 -33.22 29.23
C GLN A 140 4.13 -34.17 29.99
N SER A 141 5.34 -34.40 29.44
CA SER A 141 6.37 -35.23 30.05
C SER A 141 7.33 -34.44 30.95
N LEU A 142 7.04 -33.16 31.20
CA LEU A 142 7.91 -32.25 31.96
C LEU A 142 7.16 -31.64 33.16
N GLU A 143 7.95 -31.41 34.24
CA GLU A 143 7.52 -30.63 35.40
C GLU A 143 8.65 -29.72 35.87
N PHE A 144 8.37 -28.79 36.77
CA PHE A 144 9.38 -27.89 37.34
C PHE A 144 10.11 -28.55 38.51
N ASP A 145 11.41 -28.23 38.69
CA ASP A 145 12.21 -28.73 39.81
C ASP A 145 11.98 -27.95 41.10
N GLY A 146 11.38 -26.77 41.05
CA GLY A 146 11.13 -25.90 42.20
C GLY A 146 12.32 -25.14 42.72
N ASN A 147 13.51 -25.28 42.12
CA ASN A 147 14.73 -24.59 42.52
C ASN A 147 14.76 -23.14 42.01
N PRO A 148 15.47 -22.24 42.70
CA PRO A 148 15.66 -20.88 42.19
C PRO A 148 16.28 -20.90 40.78
N TYR A 149 15.60 -20.20 39.84
CA TYR A 149 16.03 -20.12 38.46
C TYR A 149 15.73 -18.76 37.89
N ASP A 150 16.71 -18.13 37.29
CA ASP A 150 16.63 -16.74 36.84
C ASP A 150 15.58 -16.49 35.74
N TYR A 151 15.26 -17.51 34.97
CA TYR A 151 14.37 -17.38 33.81
C TYR A 151 12.93 -17.82 34.08
N ASN A 152 12.68 -18.50 35.20
CA ASN A 152 11.34 -18.94 35.55
C ASN A 152 11.19 -19.08 37.09
N VAL A 153 10.13 -18.48 37.62
CA VAL A 153 9.83 -18.50 39.07
C VAL A 153 9.57 -19.92 39.65
N ASN A 154 9.25 -20.90 38.78
CA ASN A 154 8.97 -22.27 39.16
C ASN A 154 10.20 -23.21 39.10
N GLY A 155 11.33 -22.69 38.61
CA GLY A 155 12.54 -23.50 38.44
C GLY A 155 12.77 -23.96 37.00
N LYS A 156 13.67 -24.93 36.83
CA LYS A 156 13.99 -25.57 35.55
C LYS A 156 12.98 -26.69 35.25
N LEU A 157 12.84 -26.99 33.95
CA LEU A 157 12.02 -28.10 33.50
C LEU A 157 12.86 -29.39 33.56
N VAL A 158 12.31 -30.41 34.25
CA VAL A 158 12.84 -31.75 34.40
C VAL A 158 11.79 -32.78 33.98
N THR A 159 12.19 -34.03 33.79
CA THR A 159 11.25 -35.11 33.46
C THR A 159 10.21 -35.26 34.56
N ALA A 160 8.96 -35.49 34.20
CA ALA A 160 7.86 -35.68 35.14
C ALA A 160 8.17 -36.84 36.14
N GLY A 161 7.90 -36.57 37.41
CA GLY A 161 8.28 -37.47 38.53
C GLY A 161 9.65 -37.17 39.14
N SER A 162 10.48 -36.29 38.57
CA SER A 162 11.79 -35.90 39.09
C SER A 162 11.84 -34.48 39.69
N GLY A 163 10.71 -33.77 39.68
CA GLY A 163 10.62 -32.39 40.15
C GLY A 163 9.66 -32.22 41.33
N ASN A 164 8.97 -31.08 41.37
CA ASN A 164 8.08 -30.70 42.48
C ASN A 164 6.60 -31.02 42.23
N GLY A 165 6.25 -31.75 41.15
CA GLY A 165 4.88 -32.07 40.74
C GLY A 165 4.14 -30.99 40.00
N LYS A 166 4.71 -29.80 39.83
CA LYS A 166 4.13 -28.72 39.04
C LYS A 166 4.39 -28.93 37.53
N LYS A 167 3.39 -29.35 36.80
CA LYS A 167 3.50 -29.68 35.38
C LYS A 167 3.86 -28.45 34.53
N ALA A 168 4.64 -28.67 33.48
CA ALA A 168 4.93 -27.68 32.46
C ALA A 168 3.65 -27.35 31.68
N SER A 169 3.55 -26.12 31.25
CA SER A 169 2.46 -25.63 30.38
C SER A 169 2.99 -24.62 29.38
N ALA A 170 2.29 -24.47 28.26
CA ALA A 170 2.64 -23.50 27.25
C ALA A 170 2.39 -22.07 27.73
N TYR A 171 3.36 -21.18 27.52
CA TYR A 171 3.24 -19.77 27.81
C TYR A 171 2.72 -18.99 26.60
N ALA A 172 1.82 -18.01 26.85
CA ALA A 172 1.37 -17.08 25.84
C ALA A 172 2.40 -15.96 25.66
N ASN A 173 3.20 -16.04 24.59
CA ASN A 173 4.26 -15.10 24.29
C ASN A 173 3.89 -14.05 23.25
N SER A 174 2.59 -13.89 22.96
CA SER A 174 2.13 -12.97 21.95
C SER A 174 2.33 -11.51 22.36
N ILE A 175 2.91 -10.72 21.48
CA ILE A 175 2.99 -9.26 21.59
C ILE A 175 1.80 -8.57 20.92
N LEU A 176 0.85 -9.34 20.44
CA LEU A 176 -0.29 -8.89 19.65
C LEU A 176 -1.50 -8.63 20.55
N ARG A 177 -2.26 -7.59 20.21
CA ARG A 177 -3.50 -7.20 20.87
C ARG A 177 -4.53 -6.71 19.85
N PRO A 178 -5.82 -6.64 20.18
CA PRO A 178 -6.77 -5.87 19.38
C PRO A 178 -6.33 -4.40 19.28
N ALA A 179 -6.36 -3.87 18.08
CA ALA A 179 -6.07 -2.47 17.81
C ALA A 179 -7.35 -1.63 17.91
N SER A 180 -7.22 -0.33 18.09
CA SER A 180 -8.36 0.58 18.10
C SER A 180 -8.00 1.92 17.48
N LEU A 181 -8.97 2.53 16.81
CA LEU A 181 -8.83 3.84 16.19
C LEU A 181 -9.98 4.72 16.63
N PHE A 182 -9.64 5.95 17.01
CA PHE A 182 -10.62 7.00 17.29
C PHE A 182 -10.22 8.24 16.50
N SER A 183 -11.17 8.80 15.73
CA SER A 183 -10.94 10.03 14.98
C SER A 183 -12.11 11.00 15.10
N GLN A 184 -11.79 12.28 15.05
CA GLN A 184 -12.74 13.39 15.09
C GLN A 184 -12.34 14.44 14.06
N ASN A 185 -13.31 14.94 13.31
CA ASN A 185 -13.10 15.94 12.28
C ASN A 185 -14.19 17.00 12.36
N LEU A 186 -13.80 18.27 12.45
CA LEU A 186 -14.66 19.42 12.39
C LEU A 186 -14.40 20.17 11.09
N THR A 187 -15.46 20.55 10.40
CA THR A 187 -15.40 21.46 9.25
C THR A 187 -16.34 22.61 9.51
N LEU A 188 -15.86 23.82 9.32
CA LEU A 188 -16.64 25.05 9.38
C LEU A 188 -16.54 25.75 8.03
N SER A 189 -17.61 26.31 7.56
CA SER A 189 -17.66 27.07 6.31
C SER A 189 -18.46 28.35 6.49
N LEU A 190 -17.91 29.44 5.98
CA LEU A 190 -18.52 30.74 5.90
C LEU A 190 -18.68 31.09 4.44
N LYS A 191 -19.88 31.49 4.01
CA LYS A 191 -20.14 31.93 2.64
C LYS A 191 -20.84 33.28 2.69
N TYR A 192 -20.28 34.20 1.96
CA TYR A 192 -20.88 35.50 1.74
C TYR A 192 -21.28 35.62 0.27
N PRO A 193 -22.52 35.33 -0.10
CA PRO A 193 -23.00 35.55 -1.45
C PRO A 193 -23.20 37.04 -1.69
N THR A 194 -22.59 37.56 -2.73
CA THR A 194 -22.79 38.93 -3.17
C THR A 194 -23.73 38.96 -4.35
N VAL A 195 -24.41 40.10 -4.54
CA VAL A 195 -25.20 40.34 -5.79
C VAL A 195 -24.20 40.47 -6.94
N TYR A 196 -24.54 39.94 -8.13
CA TYR A 196 -23.68 39.98 -9.33
C TYR A 196 -22.46 39.07 -9.38
N SER A 197 -22.68 37.78 -9.25
CA SER A 197 -21.65 36.72 -9.50
C SER A 197 -20.34 36.83 -8.69
N ASN A 198 -20.34 37.55 -7.60
CA ASN A 198 -19.22 37.60 -6.67
C ASN A 198 -19.56 36.76 -5.44
N ASN A 199 -18.71 35.84 -5.05
CA ASN A 199 -18.86 35.02 -3.87
C ASN A 199 -17.52 34.96 -3.10
N ILE A 200 -17.60 35.03 -1.80
CA ILE A 200 -16.45 34.77 -0.94
C ILE A 200 -16.84 33.66 0.01
N ALA A 201 -15.98 32.66 0.11
CA ALA A 201 -16.13 31.58 1.07
C ALA A 201 -14.83 31.34 1.80
N ALA A 202 -14.92 31.13 3.11
CA ALA A 202 -13.82 30.70 3.94
C ALA A 202 -14.17 29.36 4.58
N GLY A 203 -13.22 28.48 4.64
CA GLY A 203 -13.35 27.15 5.24
C GLY A 203 -12.27 26.90 6.27
N PHE A 204 -12.63 26.23 7.33
CA PHE A 204 -11.69 25.72 8.32
C PHE A 204 -12.00 24.26 8.61
N LYS A 205 -10.96 23.41 8.57
CA LYS A 205 -11.05 22.01 8.96
C LYS A 205 -10.01 21.71 10.03
N ALA A 206 -10.41 20.99 11.06
CA ALA A 206 -9.51 20.47 12.07
C ALA A 206 -9.84 19.01 12.32
N GLY A 207 -8.83 18.18 12.47
CA GLY A 207 -9.04 16.79 12.78
C GLY A 207 -7.92 16.20 13.61
N GLN A 208 -8.28 15.17 14.37
CA GLN A 208 -7.34 14.36 15.12
C GLN A 208 -7.68 12.89 14.98
N THR A 209 -6.64 12.07 14.97
CA THR A 209 -6.75 10.62 15.03
C THR A 209 -5.83 10.10 16.11
N ARG A 210 -6.32 9.15 16.88
CA ARG A 210 -5.56 8.38 17.86
C ARG A 210 -5.76 6.91 17.55
N GLU A 211 -4.69 6.18 17.47
CA GLU A 211 -4.70 4.77 17.14
C GLU A 211 -3.83 4.00 18.14
N LYS A 212 -4.35 2.92 18.68
CA LYS A 212 -3.56 1.90 19.36
C LYS A 212 -3.34 0.79 18.35
N ILE A 213 -2.09 0.49 18.01
CA ILE A 213 -1.77 -0.52 17.01
C ILE A 213 -1.86 -1.91 17.65
N PHE A 214 -1.96 -2.93 16.81
CA PHE A 214 -2.08 -4.33 17.24
C PHE A 214 -0.83 -4.90 17.93
N ILE A 215 0.32 -4.22 17.87
CA ILE A 215 1.51 -4.54 18.68
C ILE A 215 1.42 -3.78 20.00
N LEU A 216 1.74 -4.46 21.10
CA LEU A 216 1.75 -3.88 22.44
C LEU A 216 2.57 -2.56 22.48
N GLN A 217 2.19 -1.63 23.35
CA GLN A 217 2.87 -0.35 23.62
C GLN A 217 3.07 0.54 22.39
N ASN A 218 2.38 0.31 21.29
CA ASN A 218 2.51 1.11 20.09
C ASN A 218 1.25 1.96 19.85
N ARG A 219 1.42 3.26 19.66
CA ARG A 219 0.35 4.25 19.45
C ARG A 219 0.74 5.22 18.36
N ASN A 220 -0.27 5.62 17.58
CA ASN A 220 -0.14 6.68 16.59
C ASN A 220 -1.07 7.83 16.96
N LYS A 221 -0.60 9.05 16.71
CA LYS A 221 -1.40 10.26 16.82
C LYS A 221 -1.21 11.10 15.56
N SER A 222 -2.26 11.72 15.10
CA SER A 222 -2.16 12.71 14.03
C SER A 222 -3.13 13.86 14.27
N HIS A 223 -2.70 15.05 13.87
CA HIS A 223 -3.50 16.27 13.88
C HIS A 223 -3.37 16.96 12.54
N TYR A 224 -4.42 17.56 12.07
CA TYR A 224 -4.35 18.43 10.90
C TYR A 224 -5.26 19.63 11.03
N TYR A 225 -4.85 20.73 10.41
CA TYR A 225 -5.60 21.96 10.31
C TYR A 225 -5.54 22.44 8.87
N THR A 226 -6.67 22.78 8.30
CA THR A 226 -6.75 23.31 6.93
C THR A 226 -7.59 24.57 6.94
N GLY A 227 -7.01 25.66 6.44
CA GLY A 227 -7.72 26.89 6.12
C GLY A 227 -7.90 26.99 4.60
N THR A 228 -9.07 27.40 4.13
CA THR A 228 -9.34 27.67 2.73
C THR A 228 -10.00 29.03 2.58
N LEU A 229 -9.63 29.75 1.52
CA LEU A 229 -10.29 30.99 1.11
C LEU A 229 -10.56 30.91 -0.39
N ASP A 230 -11.82 31.02 -0.74
CA ASP A 230 -12.31 30.98 -2.11
C ASP A 230 -12.98 32.31 -2.41
N ALA A 231 -12.62 32.91 -3.52
CA ALA A 231 -13.20 34.14 -3.99
C ALA A 231 -13.55 34.05 -5.47
N GLN A 232 -14.77 34.37 -5.81
CA GLN A 232 -15.20 34.55 -7.19
C GLN A 232 -15.54 36.03 -7.40
N VAL A 233 -14.86 36.65 -8.34
CA VAL A 233 -15.06 38.03 -8.74
C VAL A 233 -15.27 38.07 -10.24
N LYS A 234 -16.53 38.20 -10.67
CA LYS A 234 -16.89 38.11 -12.08
C LYS A 234 -16.35 36.81 -12.71
N ASN A 235 -15.43 36.94 -13.64
CA ASN A 235 -14.86 35.84 -14.42
C ASN A 235 -13.59 35.26 -13.76
N LEU A 236 -13.17 35.76 -12.61
CA LEU A 236 -12.01 35.29 -11.86
C LEU A 236 -12.44 34.45 -10.66
N LEU A 237 -11.97 33.21 -10.61
CA LEU A 237 -12.09 32.35 -9.45
C LEU A 237 -10.71 32.20 -8.80
N LEU A 238 -10.60 32.54 -7.53
CA LEU A 238 -9.40 32.37 -6.71
C LEU A 238 -9.68 31.36 -5.62
N ASN A 239 -8.78 30.39 -5.46
CA ASN A 239 -8.81 29.43 -4.36
C ASN A 239 -7.45 29.45 -3.68
N SER A 240 -7.44 29.66 -2.37
CA SER A 240 -6.23 29.50 -1.57
C SER A 240 -6.45 28.49 -0.46
N SER A 241 -5.42 27.76 -0.12
CA SER A 241 -5.47 26.81 0.97
C SER A 241 -4.13 26.75 1.71
N TYR A 242 -4.23 26.56 3.02
CA TYR A 242 -3.10 26.23 3.84
C TYR A 242 -3.46 25.00 4.67
N ASN A 243 -2.57 23.98 4.62
CA ASN A 243 -2.74 22.75 5.36
C ASN A 243 -1.51 22.50 6.23
N TYR A 244 -1.75 22.29 7.52
CA TYR A 244 -0.77 21.81 8.48
C TYR A 244 -1.16 20.41 8.92
N ARG A 245 -0.19 19.48 8.92
CA ARG A 245 -0.37 18.11 9.39
C ARG A 245 0.82 17.71 10.27
N GLU A 246 0.51 17.12 11.41
CA GLU A 246 1.48 16.52 12.31
C GLU A 246 1.09 15.09 12.60
N GLU A 247 2.07 14.20 12.49
CA GLU A 247 1.92 12.77 12.74
C GLU A 247 3.03 12.31 13.69
N PHE A 248 2.65 11.49 14.62
CA PHE A 248 3.53 10.92 15.60
C PHE A 248 3.25 9.42 15.76
N PHE A 249 4.29 8.61 15.73
CA PHE A 249 4.27 7.16 15.90
C PHE A 249 5.23 6.80 17.01
N ASP A 250 4.77 6.09 18.02
CA ASP A 250 5.64 5.63 19.11
C ASP A 250 6.71 4.65 18.59
N GLN A 251 6.32 3.77 17.66
CA GLN A 251 7.23 2.81 17.04
C GLN A 251 7.03 2.80 15.53
N SER A 252 8.11 2.95 14.82
CA SER A 252 8.15 2.96 13.36
C SER A 252 8.64 1.62 12.82
N ASN A 253 8.05 1.15 11.72
CA ASN A 253 8.55 -0.02 11.01
C ASN A 253 9.49 0.33 9.85
N ARG A 254 10.05 1.51 9.85
CA ARG A 254 10.89 1.98 8.75
C ARG A 254 12.10 1.09 8.49
N THR A 255 12.73 0.60 9.57
CA THR A 255 13.92 -0.27 9.55
C THR A 255 13.56 -1.75 9.67
N GLY A 256 12.27 -2.12 9.59
CA GLY A 256 11.82 -3.47 9.82
C GLY A 256 11.75 -3.88 11.29
N PHE A 257 11.80 -2.91 12.20
CA PHE A 257 11.78 -3.18 13.64
C PHE A 257 10.56 -3.98 14.10
N LEU A 258 9.37 -3.64 13.62
CA LEU A 258 8.14 -4.36 13.98
C LEU A 258 8.12 -5.78 13.40
N ASN A 259 8.71 -6.01 12.22
CA ASN A 259 8.88 -7.35 11.66
C ASN A 259 9.82 -8.19 12.53
N ARG A 260 10.94 -7.62 13.03
CA ARG A 260 11.85 -8.30 13.96
C ARG A 260 11.17 -8.64 15.29
N LEU A 261 10.40 -7.71 15.85
CA LEU A 261 9.59 -7.98 17.05
C LEU A 261 8.64 -9.14 16.84
N TYR A 262 7.95 -9.13 15.70
CA TYR A 262 7.00 -10.17 15.34
C TYR A 262 7.70 -11.51 15.15
N GLN A 263 8.84 -11.56 14.45
CA GLN A 263 9.69 -12.72 14.32
C GLN A 263 10.10 -13.30 15.68
N ASN A 264 10.65 -12.46 16.56
CA ASN A 264 11.08 -12.87 17.89
C ASN A 264 9.92 -13.44 18.73
N SER A 265 8.73 -12.85 18.61
CA SER A 265 7.53 -13.35 19.29
C SER A 265 7.08 -14.72 18.78
N LEU A 266 7.13 -14.98 17.47
CA LEU A 266 6.75 -16.25 16.88
C LEU A 266 7.77 -17.37 17.14
N LEU A 267 9.05 -17.02 17.17
CA LEU A 267 10.15 -17.97 17.41
C LEU A 267 10.32 -18.33 18.88
N THR A 268 9.82 -17.54 19.83
CA THR A 268 9.94 -17.83 21.25
C THR A 268 9.33 -19.20 21.59
N PRO A 269 10.07 -20.15 22.19
CA PRO A 269 9.56 -21.43 22.61
C PRO A 269 8.39 -21.33 23.59
N VAL A 270 7.43 -22.23 23.50
CA VAL A 270 6.28 -22.23 24.41
C VAL A 270 6.64 -22.52 25.86
N SER A 271 7.78 -23.17 26.11
CA SER A 271 8.31 -23.44 27.45
C SER A 271 9.00 -22.24 28.10
N PHE A 272 9.21 -21.13 27.37
CA PHE A 272 9.82 -19.92 27.88
C PHE A 272 8.76 -18.80 28.03
N ALA A 273 8.82 -18.08 29.15
CA ALA A 273 7.88 -16.98 29.43
C ALA A 273 8.57 -15.62 29.25
N ASN A 274 8.32 -14.95 28.13
CA ASN A 274 8.87 -13.60 27.87
C ASN A 274 8.55 -12.60 29.00
N SER A 275 7.37 -12.72 29.63
CA SER A 275 6.91 -11.80 30.68
C SER A 275 7.60 -11.99 32.04
N GLN A 276 8.15 -13.18 32.32
CA GLN A 276 8.84 -13.46 33.58
C GLN A 276 10.33 -13.07 33.53
N SER A 277 10.86 -12.77 32.37
CA SER A 277 12.28 -12.64 32.15
C SER A 277 12.59 -11.47 31.22
N THR A 278 12.14 -10.25 31.57
CA THR A 278 12.38 -9.09 30.71
C THR A 278 13.83 -8.60 30.80
N ARG A 279 14.51 -8.76 31.96
CA ARG A 279 15.89 -8.30 32.17
C ARG A 279 16.77 -9.31 32.91
N LEU A 280 18.02 -9.52 32.45
CA LEU A 280 19.11 -10.17 33.15
C LEU A 280 19.93 -9.17 33.98
N HIS A 281 20.78 -9.66 34.82
CA HIS A 281 21.81 -8.83 35.48
C HIS A 281 22.66 -8.03 34.49
N ASN A 282 22.82 -8.52 33.25
CA ASN A 282 23.64 -7.95 32.19
C ASN A 282 22.78 -7.37 31.02
N GLY A 283 21.51 -7.08 31.22
CA GLY A 283 20.62 -6.53 30.18
C GLY A 283 19.49 -7.46 29.76
N GLN A 284 19.54 -7.99 28.57
CA GLN A 284 18.44 -8.73 27.96
C GLN A 284 18.27 -10.15 28.49
N ARG A 285 17.03 -10.52 28.87
CA ARG A 285 16.62 -11.91 29.13
C ARG A 285 15.84 -12.48 27.98
N SER A 286 16.37 -13.47 27.30
CA SER A 286 15.68 -14.19 26.23
C SER A 286 15.89 -15.69 26.38
N TYR A 287 15.15 -16.47 25.59
CA TYR A 287 15.27 -17.93 25.56
C TYR A 287 16.64 -18.43 25.01
N SER A 288 17.42 -17.55 24.39
CA SER A 288 18.75 -17.79 23.87
C SER A 288 19.55 -16.49 23.82
N ARG A 289 20.88 -16.53 23.85
CA ARG A 289 21.73 -15.34 23.64
C ARG A 289 21.61 -14.76 22.23
N GLU A 290 21.28 -15.60 21.25
CA GLU A 290 21.14 -15.21 19.86
C GLU A 290 19.73 -14.74 19.51
N ALA A 291 18.80 -14.73 20.46
CA ALA A 291 17.45 -14.27 20.29
C ALA A 291 17.13 -13.08 21.18
N ASN A 292 16.25 -12.23 20.75
CA ASN A 292 15.80 -11.08 21.52
C ASN A 292 14.43 -11.35 22.16
N ASN A 293 14.29 -11.01 23.45
CA ASN A 293 12.98 -10.97 24.08
C ASN A 293 12.17 -9.80 23.51
N PRO A 294 11.05 -10.04 22.84
CA PRO A 294 10.27 -8.97 22.22
C PRO A 294 9.65 -7.99 23.23
N LEU A 295 9.35 -8.43 24.47
CA LEU A 295 8.84 -7.53 25.51
C LEU A 295 9.94 -6.59 26.01
N PHE A 296 11.18 -7.08 26.15
CA PHE A 296 12.32 -6.23 26.46
C PHE A 296 12.55 -5.15 25.38
N GLN A 297 12.47 -5.54 24.10
CA GLN A 297 12.62 -4.59 23.01
C GLN A 297 11.50 -3.54 22.99
N LEU A 298 10.28 -3.89 23.45
CA LEU A 298 9.16 -2.98 23.56
C LEU A 298 9.26 -2.02 24.75
N GLU A 299 10.02 -2.36 25.80
CA GLU A 299 10.23 -1.48 26.96
C GLU A 299 11.02 -0.22 26.59
N ASN A 300 11.83 -0.27 25.54
CA ASN A 300 12.60 0.86 25.06
C ASN A 300 11.82 1.65 23.97
N PRO A 301 11.21 2.80 24.31
CA PRO A 301 10.27 3.51 23.42
C PRO A 301 10.94 4.32 22.30
N GLU A 302 12.27 4.25 22.12
CA GLU A 302 12.99 5.17 21.24
C GLU A 302 13.00 4.81 19.74
N HIS A 303 11.99 4.06 19.25
CA HIS A 303 11.78 3.83 17.82
C HIS A 303 10.80 4.80 17.19
N GLY A 304 10.74 6.02 17.71
CA GLY A 304 9.73 7.01 17.34
C GLY A 304 9.91 7.58 15.94
N PHE A 305 8.78 7.98 15.37
CA PHE A 305 8.73 8.73 14.12
C PHE A 305 7.81 9.92 14.27
N SER A 306 8.27 11.09 13.87
CA SER A 306 7.44 12.28 13.77
C SER A 306 7.52 12.91 12.39
N ARG A 307 6.39 13.44 11.92
CA ARG A 307 6.29 14.16 10.66
C ARG A 307 5.50 15.45 10.85
N LYS A 308 6.06 16.56 10.38
CA LYS A 308 5.39 17.85 10.26
C LYS A 308 5.36 18.27 8.81
N GLN A 309 4.18 18.63 8.32
CA GLN A 309 3.99 19.00 6.92
C GLN A 309 3.17 20.27 6.84
N HIS A 310 3.67 21.22 6.08
CA HIS A 310 3.02 22.48 5.74
C HIS A 310 2.83 22.49 4.23
N THR A 311 1.61 22.75 3.78
CA THR A 311 1.30 22.90 2.35
C THR A 311 0.48 24.15 2.16
N ALA A 312 0.97 25.07 1.34
CA ALA A 312 0.23 26.25 0.90
C ALA A 312 -0.02 26.14 -0.59
N ALA A 313 -1.25 26.42 -1.03
CA ALA A 313 -1.60 26.42 -2.45
C ALA A 313 -2.46 27.65 -2.78
N LEU A 314 -2.21 28.19 -3.99
CA LEU A 314 -2.99 29.25 -4.59
C LEU A 314 -3.35 28.87 -6.02
N ASN A 315 -4.63 28.91 -6.36
CA ASN A 315 -5.14 28.67 -7.69
C ASN A 315 -5.97 29.85 -8.15
N ALA A 316 -5.83 30.22 -9.42
CA ALA A 316 -6.65 31.22 -10.07
C ALA A 316 -7.18 30.68 -11.40
N ASP A 317 -8.43 30.90 -11.72
CA ASP A 317 -9.09 30.51 -12.98
C ASP A 317 -9.79 31.75 -13.54
N TYR A 318 -9.31 32.25 -14.65
CA TYR A 318 -9.81 33.47 -15.26
C TYR A 318 -10.32 33.17 -16.68
N ARG A 319 -11.56 33.58 -16.95
CA ARG A 319 -12.21 33.37 -18.24
C ARG A 319 -12.56 34.69 -18.88
N ILE A 320 -12.10 34.89 -20.12
CA ILE A 320 -12.47 36.02 -20.97
C ILE A 320 -13.00 35.45 -22.29
N ASN A 321 -14.27 35.56 -22.53
CA ASN A 321 -14.91 35.02 -23.75
C ASN A 321 -14.52 33.55 -23.96
N ARG A 322 -13.74 33.29 -25.02
CA ARG A 322 -13.28 31.97 -25.47
C ARG A 322 -11.93 31.57 -24.83
N LEU A 323 -11.28 32.51 -24.17
CA LEU A 323 -9.99 32.27 -23.53
C LEU A 323 -10.16 31.93 -22.06
N ARG A 324 -9.52 30.91 -21.62
CA ARG A 324 -9.45 30.52 -20.21
C ARG A 324 -8.01 30.38 -19.78
N LEU A 325 -7.68 31.14 -18.82
CA LEU A 325 -6.38 31.17 -18.22
C LEU A 325 -6.49 30.58 -16.80
N LYS A 326 -5.76 29.49 -16.51
CA LYS A 326 -5.70 28.87 -15.17
C LYS A 326 -4.27 28.83 -14.69
N LEU A 327 -3.98 29.09 -13.41
CA LEU A 327 -2.68 29.08 -12.80
C LEU A 327 -2.76 28.44 -11.42
N GLY A 328 -1.87 27.53 -11.06
CA GLY A 328 -1.76 26.86 -9.78
C GLY A 328 -0.34 26.95 -9.25
N GLN A 329 -0.23 27.30 -7.98
CA GLN A 329 1.04 27.37 -7.27
C GLN A 329 0.91 26.64 -5.95
N SER A 330 1.87 25.79 -5.63
CA SER A 330 1.91 25.14 -4.33
C SER A 330 3.33 25.07 -3.77
N ILE A 331 3.41 25.21 -2.46
CA ILE A 331 4.64 25.08 -1.69
C ILE A 331 4.36 24.03 -0.60
N GLU A 332 5.20 23.02 -0.54
CA GLU A 332 5.17 22.02 0.51
C GLU A 332 6.53 22.01 1.23
N ASN A 333 6.47 22.03 2.55
CA ASN A 333 7.62 21.82 3.42
C ASN A 333 7.28 20.69 4.40
N LYS A 334 8.05 19.61 4.34
CA LYS A 334 7.85 18.42 5.15
C LYS A 334 9.14 18.12 5.91
N LYS A 335 9.06 18.08 7.23
CA LYS A 335 10.14 17.64 8.11
C LYS A 335 9.74 16.30 8.74
N GLN A 336 10.63 15.31 8.65
CA GLN A 336 10.47 14.01 9.27
C GLN A 336 11.68 13.74 10.16
N THR A 337 11.42 13.23 11.36
CA THR A 337 12.45 12.78 12.28
C THR A 337 12.13 11.35 12.67
N SER A 338 13.06 10.44 12.46
CA SER A 338 12.98 9.08 12.96
C SER A 338 14.15 8.81 13.91
N ARG A 339 13.86 8.12 15.00
CA ARG A 339 14.84 7.70 15.98
C ARG A 339 14.77 6.18 16.11
N GLU A 340 15.90 5.52 16.17
CA GLU A 340 16.03 4.10 16.43
C GLU A 340 17.10 3.92 17.49
N SER A 341 16.74 3.26 18.58
CA SER A 341 17.65 2.96 19.67
C SER A 341 17.47 1.52 20.14
N LEU A 342 18.57 0.81 20.31
CA LEU A 342 18.63 -0.51 20.91
C LEU A 342 19.60 -0.45 22.08
N GLU A 343 19.23 -1.05 23.21
CA GLU A 343 20.12 -1.14 24.37
C GLU A 343 21.34 -2.01 24.09
N ALA A 344 22.46 -1.70 24.75
CA ALA A 344 23.64 -2.56 24.74
C ALA A 344 23.27 -3.96 25.28
N GLY A 345 23.86 -4.99 24.72
CA GLY A 345 23.54 -6.38 25.04
C GLY A 345 22.36 -6.95 24.26
N THR A 346 21.69 -6.16 23.39
CA THR A 346 20.73 -6.70 22.42
C THR A 346 21.47 -7.69 21.51
N ALA A 347 20.88 -8.87 21.26
CA ALA A 347 21.47 -9.85 20.36
C ALA A 347 21.78 -9.19 18.99
N PHE A 348 23.00 -9.43 18.50
CA PHE A 348 23.60 -8.83 17.30
C PHE A 348 23.96 -7.32 17.41
N PHE A 349 23.60 -6.67 18.52
CA PHE A 349 23.97 -5.29 18.81
C PHE A 349 24.61 -5.19 20.22
N PRO A 350 25.78 -5.80 20.46
CA PRO A 350 26.35 -5.84 21.80
C PRO A 350 26.66 -4.46 22.37
N ALA A 351 27.02 -3.51 21.52
CA ALA A 351 27.23 -2.10 21.89
C ALA A 351 25.92 -1.26 21.85
N GLY A 352 24.78 -1.89 21.53
CA GLY A 352 23.55 -1.17 21.27
C GLY A 352 23.54 -0.45 19.90
N LEU A 353 22.49 0.28 19.66
CA LEU A 353 22.31 1.13 18.47
C LEU A 353 21.68 2.44 18.92
N ASN A 354 22.15 3.56 18.41
CA ASN A 354 21.46 4.84 18.55
C ASN A 354 21.60 5.62 17.23
N GLN A 355 20.49 5.71 16.50
CA GLN A 355 20.45 6.37 15.21
C GLN A 355 19.30 7.38 15.17
N THR A 356 19.60 8.60 14.76
CA THR A 356 18.59 9.61 14.46
C THR A 356 18.71 10.03 13.01
N ARG A 357 17.60 10.09 12.32
CA ARG A 357 17.52 10.57 10.95
C ARG A 357 16.53 11.72 10.86
N GLU A 358 17.00 12.85 10.37
CA GLU A 358 16.17 13.99 10.01
C GLU A 358 16.12 14.13 8.48
N GLN A 359 14.92 14.25 7.94
CA GLN A 359 14.68 14.47 6.53
C GLN A 359 13.83 15.72 6.36
N GLN A 360 14.26 16.61 5.50
CA GLN A 360 13.51 17.79 5.10
C GLN A 360 13.28 17.76 3.60
N ASP A 361 12.01 17.81 3.19
CA ASP A 361 11.57 17.85 1.80
C ASP A 361 10.92 19.22 1.55
N LYS A 362 11.38 19.95 0.55
CA LYS A 362 10.78 21.21 0.10
C LYS A 362 10.39 21.05 -1.36
N ASN A 363 9.11 21.18 -1.65
CA ASN A 363 8.58 21.08 -2.99
C ASN A 363 7.90 22.39 -3.38
N TYR A 364 8.23 22.90 -4.54
CA TYR A 364 7.54 24.02 -5.17
C TYR A 364 7.00 23.56 -6.52
N THR A 365 5.73 23.78 -6.76
CA THR A 365 5.08 23.43 -8.03
C THR A 365 4.39 24.67 -8.58
N LEU A 366 4.70 24.98 -9.83
CA LEU A 366 4.02 25.99 -10.62
C LEU A 366 3.41 25.31 -11.85
N GLN A 367 2.16 25.51 -12.03
CA GLN A 367 1.43 24.95 -13.14
C GLN A 367 0.70 26.07 -13.87
N SER A 368 0.70 26.13 -15.19
CA SER A 368 -0.05 27.10 -15.96
C SER A 368 -0.73 26.47 -17.19
N ASN A 369 -1.95 26.91 -17.52
CA ASN A 369 -2.72 26.40 -18.66
C ASN A 369 -3.50 27.52 -19.34
N LEU A 370 -3.25 27.77 -20.56
CA LEU A 370 -3.95 28.69 -21.39
C LEU A 370 -4.76 27.90 -22.41
N SER A 371 -6.09 27.96 -22.35
CA SER A 371 -6.96 27.27 -23.31
C SER A 371 -7.82 28.26 -24.08
N TYR A 372 -8.00 27.99 -25.35
CA TYR A 372 -8.84 28.74 -26.26
C TYR A 372 -9.85 27.81 -26.92
N ASN A 373 -11.14 28.12 -26.78
CA ASN A 373 -12.23 27.31 -27.30
C ASN A 373 -12.97 28.10 -28.38
N ILE A 374 -13.22 27.44 -29.52
CA ILE A 374 -14.04 27.94 -30.62
C ILE A 374 -15.13 26.94 -30.86
N ASP A 375 -16.35 27.38 -30.80
CA ASP A 375 -17.54 26.59 -31.14
C ASP A 375 -18.16 27.14 -32.40
N PHE A 376 -18.32 26.31 -33.43
CA PHE A 376 -19.01 26.58 -34.71
C PHE A 376 -20.02 25.49 -34.96
N ASP A 377 -21.27 25.77 -34.95
CA ASP A 377 -22.36 24.83 -35.27
C ASP A 377 -22.07 23.40 -34.74
N HIS A 378 -21.58 22.55 -35.61
CA HIS A 378 -21.25 21.17 -35.31
C HIS A 378 -19.77 20.94 -34.93
N TYR A 379 -18.95 21.99 -34.89
CA TYR A 379 -17.50 21.84 -34.63
C TYR A 379 -17.07 22.60 -33.40
N GLN A 380 -16.29 21.93 -32.57
CA GLN A 380 -15.59 22.53 -31.45
C GLN A 380 -14.08 22.36 -31.62
N TYR A 381 -13.32 23.43 -31.44
CA TYR A 381 -11.87 23.43 -31.47
C TYR A 381 -11.34 23.91 -30.14
N THR A 382 -10.48 23.09 -29.50
CA THR A 382 -9.82 23.48 -28.26
C THR A 382 -8.32 23.46 -28.48
N GLY A 383 -7.69 24.59 -28.35
CA GLY A 383 -6.23 24.74 -28.28
C GLY A 383 -5.80 24.97 -26.83
N THR A 384 -4.77 24.28 -26.36
CA THR A 384 -4.28 24.46 -24.99
C THR A 384 -2.77 24.49 -24.96
N ALA A 385 -2.19 25.47 -24.27
CA ALA A 385 -0.79 25.54 -23.89
C ALA A 385 -0.66 25.37 -22.38
N SER A 386 0.20 24.45 -21.94
CA SER A 386 0.40 24.20 -20.51
C SER A 386 1.87 24.19 -20.16
N LEU A 387 2.20 24.72 -19.00
CA LEU A 387 3.52 24.65 -18.38
C LEU A 387 3.36 24.03 -17.00
N ASN A 388 4.16 23.05 -16.70
CA ASN A 388 4.31 22.49 -15.35
C ASN A 388 5.79 22.59 -14.96
N TYR A 389 6.07 23.28 -13.87
CA TYR A 389 7.40 23.45 -13.31
C TYR A 389 7.40 22.91 -11.89
N ILE A 390 8.36 22.05 -11.59
CA ILE A 390 8.54 21.45 -10.27
C ILE A 390 9.98 21.66 -9.83
N TYR A 391 10.14 22.26 -8.67
CA TYR A 391 11.39 22.29 -7.94
C TYR A 391 11.23 21.50 -6.65
N ALA A 392 12.15 20.58 -6.40
CA ALA A 392 12.16 19.78 -5.20
C ALA A 392 13.57 19.73 -4.62
N ASP A 393 13.68 19.93 -3.31
CA ASP A 393 14.92 19.90 -2.53
C ASP A 393 14.71 18.98 -1.34
N GLN A 394 15.46 17.91 -1.27
CA GLN A 394 15.47 16.98 -0.16
C GLN A 394 16.84 17.00 0.50
N ARG A 395 16.84 17.15 1.82
CA ARG A 395 18.00 17.00 2.67
C ARG A 395 17.73 15.90 3.70
N THR A 396 18.70 15.01 3.87
CA THR A 396 18.66 13.95 4.87
C THR A 396 19.93 14.01 5.69
N ASP A 397 19.79 14.21 6.98
CA ASP A 397 20.86 14.20 7.97
C ASP A 397 20.71 12.92 8.79
N ILE A 398 21.76 12.11 8.85
CA ILE A 398 21.78 10.87 9.63
C ILE A 398 22.83 11.05 10.70
N ASN A 399 22.45 10.74 11.92
CA ASN A 399 23.36 10.71 13.05
C ASN A 399 23.48 9.27 13.55
N TYR A 400 24.65 8.68 13.38
CA TYR A 400 24.99 7.33 13.80
C TYR A 400 26.30 7.35 14.58
N GLY A 401 26.21 7.46 15.91
CA GLY A 401 27.38 7.58 16.79
C GLY A 401 28.26 8.77 16.41
N LEU A 402 29.48 8.49 15.98
CA LEU A 402 30.44 9.53 15.53
C LEU A 402 30.31 9.92 14.06
N GLN A 403 29.43 9.24 13.30
CA GLN A 403 29.21 9.51 11.88
C GLN A 403 27.97 10.38 11.69
N HIS A 404 28.15 11.45 10.90
CA HIS A 404 27.08 12.39 10.60
C HIS A 404 26.96 12.62 9.07
N PRO A 405 26.62 11.60 8.25
CA PRO A 405 26.45 11.80 6.84
C PRO A 405 25.24 12.67 6.54
N VAL A 406 25.44 13.62 5.62
CA VAL A 406 24.42 14.51 5.11
C VAL A 406 24.26 14.27 3.61
N TYR A 407 23.04 13.93 3.21
CA TYR A 407 22.69 13.77 1.79
C TYR A 407 21.76 14.87 1.36
N ARG A 408 22.04 15.49 0.23
CA ARG A 408 21.17 16.49 -0.37
C ARG A 408 20.93 16.18 -1.83
N TYR A 409 19.67 16.26 -2.24
CA TYR A 409 19.26 16.05 -3.62
C TYR A 409 18.32 17.17 -4.07
N GLN A 410 18.66 17.81 -5.20
CA GLN A 410 17.85 18.88 -5.77
C GLN A 410 17.44 18.52 -7.19
N ARG A 411 16.17 18.68 -7.49
CA ARG A 411 15.63 18.43 -8.81
C ARG A 411 14.76 19.59 -9.28
N THR A 412 15.00 19.98 -10.51
CA THR A 412 14.17 20.92 -11.26
C THR A 412 13.67 20.22 -12.50
N SER A 413 12.37 20.12 -12.69
CA SER A 413 11.78 19.56 -13.90
C SER A 413 10.72 20.49 -14.47
N GLN A 414 10.60 20.50 -15.78
CA GLN A 414 9.60 21.30 -16.49
C GLN A 414 9.00 20.52 -17.66
N ASP A 415 7.69 20.66 -17.77
CA ASP A 415 6.90 20.14 -18.88
C ASP A 415 6.22 21.32 -19.58
N LEU A 416 6.47 21.48 -20.85
CA LEU A 416 5.68 22.35 -21.71
C LEU A 416 4.86 21.50 -22.67
N SER A 417 3.55 21.72 -22.74
CA SER A 417 2.71 20.99 -23.68
C SER A 417 1.82 21.91 -24.49
N LEU A 418 1.69 21.59 -25.78
CA LEU A 418 0.73 22.18 -26.69
C LEU A 418 -0.26 21.10 -27.09
N SER A 419 -1.54 21.36 -26.97
CA SER A 419 -2.59 20.43 -27.39
C SER A 419 -3.59 21.10 -28.31
N PHE A 420 -4.09 20.31 -29.24
CA PHE A 420 -5.14 20.70 -30.15
C PHE A 420 -6.17 19.58 -30.25
N MET A 421 -7.44 19.92 -30.06
CA MET A 421 -8.55 18.97 -30.05
C MET A 421 -9.74 19.49 -30.86
N PRO A 422 -9.82 19.12 -32.13
CA PRO A 422 -11.01 19.28 -32.92
C PRO A 422 -12.04 18.21 -32.58
N ILE A 423 -13.28 18.59 -32.38
CA ILE A 423 -14.42 17.73 -32.16
C ILE A 423 -15.53 18.12 -33.15
N HIS A 424 -16.04 17.14 -33.87
CA HIS A 424 -17.25 17.25 -34.68
C HIS A 424 -18.44 16.69 -33.89
N ARG A 425 -19.50 17.47 -33.74
CA ARG A 425 -20.74 17.10 -33.04
C ARG A 425 -21.89 17.10 -34.00
N GLY A 426 -22.28 15.94 -34.48
CA GLY A 426 -23.52 15.72 -35.17
C GLY A 426 -24.58 15.17 -34.22
N ASP A 427 -25.84 15.14 -34.66
CA ASP A 427 -26.94 14.63 -33.84
C ASP A 427 -26.76 13.16 -33.46
N LEU A 428 -26.33 12.35 -34.43
CA LEU A 428 -26.15 10.91 -34.26
C LEU A 428 -24.69 10.50 -33.93
N HIS A 429 -23.74 11.34 -34.26
CA HIS A 429 -22.31 11.02 -34.17
C HIS A 429 -21.51 12.17 -33.58
N GLU A 430 -20.56 11.84 -32.72
CA GLU A 430 -19.54 12.76 -32.22
C GLU A 430 -18.15 12.15 -32.47
N SER A 431 -17.28 12.89 -33.12
CA SER A 431 -15.91 12.45 -33.38
C SER A 431 -14.91 13.49 -32.92
N GLY A 432 -13.77 13.06 -32.38
CA GLY A 432 -12.73 13.99 -32.00
C GLY A 432 -11.34 13.37 -32.16
N VAL A 433 -10.40 14.25 -32.44
CA VAL A 433 -8.97 13.93 -32.51
C VAL A 433 -8.25 14.80 -31.50
N GLY A 434 -7.45 14.23 -30.64
CA GLY A 434 -6.60 14.94 -29.70
C GLY A 434 -5.15 14.77 -30.09
N LEU A 435 -4.45 15.88 -30.31
CA LEU A 435 -3.01 15.89 -30.54
C LEU A 435 -2.36 16.66 -29.40
N VAL A 436 -1.36 16.07 -28.76
CA VAL A 436 -0.59 16.71 -27.70
C VAL A 436 0.89 16.59 -28.05
N TYR A 437 1.57 17.69 -27.99
CA TYR A 437 3.01 17.76 -28.17
C TYR A 437 3.64 18.29 -26.89
N LYS A 438 4.37 17.41 -26.19
CA LYS A 438 4.94 17.68 -24.88
C LYS A 438 6.47 17.74 -24.95
N PHE A 439 7.02 18.77 -24.36
CA PHE A 439 8.45 18.93 -24.13
C PHE A 439 8.72 18.75 -22.64
N PHE A 440 9.59 17.79 -22.30
CA PHE A 440 10.03 17.53 -20.94
C PHE A 440 11.52 17.77 -20.81
N SER A 441 11.94 18.47 -19.76
CA SER A 441 13.33 18.60 -19.36
C SER A 441 13.48 18.56 -17.84
N SER A 442 14.61 18.05 -17.38
CA SER A 442 14.98 17.96 -15.97
C SER A 442 16.49 18.15 -15.83
N ASN A 443 16.93 18.73 -14.73
CA ASN A 443 18.36 18.85 -14.43
C ASN A 443 19.03 17.50 -14.12
N THR A 444 18.26 16.44 -13.87
CA THR A 444 18.78 15.08 -13.72
C THR A 444 19.04 14.40 -15.06
N SER A 445 18.42 14.90 -16.12
CA SER A 445 18.58 14.40 -17.48
C SER A 445 19.47 15.32 -18.31
N ARG A 446 20.47 14.74 -18.99
CA ARG A 446 21.32 15.50 -19.94
C ARG A 446 20.61 15.83 -21.24
N LYS A 447 19.38 15.32 -21.45
CA LYS A 447 18.61 15.46 -22.69
C LYS A 447 17.21 15.95 -22.40
N SER A 448 16.73 16.81 -23.31
CA SER A 448 15.32 17.16 -23.37
C SER A 448 14.57 16.13 -24.21
N TYR A 449 13.32 15.88 -23.87
CA TYR A 449 12.50 14.86 -24.52
C TYR A 449 11.31 15.50 -25.21
N TRP A 450 11.06 15.06 -26.44
CA TRP A 450 9.87 15.39 -27.20
C TRP A 450 8.90 14.18 -27.12
N LEU A 451 7.70 14.41 -26.62
CA LEU A 451 6.79 13.37 -26.21
C LEU A 451 5.43 13.56 -26.90
N PRO A 452 5.29 13.12 -28.16
CA PRO A 452 4.04 13.21 -28.90
C PRO A 452 3.00 12.26 -28.32
N GLN A 453 1.74 12.72 -28.26
CA GLN A 453 0.58 11.94 -27.87
C GLN A 453 -0.53 12.21 -28.89
N ALA A 454 -1.28 11.18 -29.23
CA ALA A 454 -2.42 11.28 -30.12
C ALA A 454 -3.57 10.43 -29.59
N SER A 455 -4.78 10.93 -29.74
CA SER A 455 -6.00 10.19 -29.37
C SER A 455 -7.09 10.45 -30.40
N VAL A 456 -7.95 9.46 -30.57
CA VAL A 456 -9.13 9.58 -31.44
C VAL A 456 -10.30 8.93 -30.71
N PHE A 457 -11.45 9.53 -30.84
CA PHE A 457 -12.68 8.91 -30.40
C PHE A 457 -13.78 9.11 -31.44
N HIS A 458 -14.69 8.13 -31.47
CA HIS A 458 -15.93 8.21 -32.21
C HIS A 458 -17.08 7.73 -31.32
N ARG A 459 -18.13 8.51 -31.19
CA ARG A 459 -19.32 8.19 -30.42
C ARG A 459 -20.51 8.12 -31.34
N PHE A 460 -21.25 7.03 -31.24
CA PHE A 460 -22.57 6.84 -31.80
C PHE A 460 -23.59 7.16 -30.72
N ASN A 461 -24.36 8.25 -30.88
CA ASN A 461 -25.35 8.67 -29.88
C ASN A 461 -26.64 7.84 -29.93
N GLN A 462 -26.90 7.19 -31.07
CA GLN A 462 -28.04 6.30 -31.28
C GLN A 462 -27.62 5.14 -32.18
N LEU A 463 -26.93 4.18 -31.57
CA LEU A 463 -26.47 3.00 -32.31
C LEU A 463 -27.67 2.16 -32.75
N PHE A 464 -27.71 1.77 -34.01
CA PHE A 464 -28.86 1.06 -34.67
C PHE A 464 -30.20 1.80 -34.55
N ASN A 465 -30.20 3.13 -34.60
CA ASN A 465 -31.37 3.99 -34.44
C ASN A 465 -32.18 3.78 -33.13
N ALA A 466 -31.48 3.25 -32.12
CA ALA A 466 -32.04 3.05 -30.78
C ALA A 466 -31.69 4.27 -29.88
N ASP A 467 -32.72 5.08 -29.54
CA ASP A 467 -32.58 6.36 -28.81
C ASP A 467 -31.81 6.27 -27.47
N ARG A 468 -31.56 5.06 -26.99
CA ARG A 468 -30.97 4.82 -25.65
C ARG A 468 -29.73 3.94 -25.67
N LEU A 469 -29.14 3.74 -26.86
CA LEU A 469 -27.94 2.94 -27.05
C LEU A 469 -26.83 3.83 -27.59
N ASN A 470 -25.82 4.13 -26.72
CA ASN A 470 -24.69 4.96 -27.07
C ASN A 470 -23.40 4.12 -27.01
N LEU A 471 -22.64 4.18 -28.07
CA LEU A 471 -21.32 3.54 -28.15
C LEU A 471 -20.24 4.57 -28.42
N LYS A 472 -19.20 4.61 -27.57
CA LYS A 472 -17.99 5.40 -27.80
C LYS A 472 -16.82 4.46 -27.99
N LEU A 473 -16.10 4.61 -29.08
CA LEU A 473 -14.84 3.94 -29.37
C LEU A 473 -13.69 4.92 -29.16
N THR A 474 -12.60 4.47 -28.59
CA THR A 474 -11.42 5.29 -28.32
C THR A 474 -10.14 4.55 -28.72
N ALA A 475 -9.18 5.28 -29.26
CA ALA A 475 -7.81 4.80 -29.43
C ALA A 475 -6.83 5.91 -29.07
N SER A 476 -5.71 5.57 -28.47
CA SER A 476 -4.69 6.56 -28.12
C SER A 476 -3.28 5.98 -28.19
N TYR A 477 -2.35 6.83 -28.53
CA TYR A 477 -0.92 6.65 -28.41
C TYR A 477 -0.36 7.73 -27.48
N ASN A 478 0.28 7.29 -26.39
CA ASN A 478 0.84 8.18 -25.38
C ASN A 478 2.34 7.90 -25.22
N ARG A 479 3.12 8.95 -25.26
CA ARG A 479 4.52 8.92 -24.88
C ARG A 479 4.75 9.91 -23.75
N PHE A 480 5.29 9.43 -22.64
CA PHE A 480 5.58 10.27 -21.49
C PHE A 480 6.80 9.75 -20.72
N ASN A 481 7.38 10.61 -19.93
CA ASN A 481 8.49 10.29 -19.05
C ASN A 481 8.05 10.45 -17.59
N SER A 482 8.62 9.63 -16.71
CA SER A 482 8.46 9.78 -15.27
C SER A 482 9.82 9.75 -14.59
N GLU A 483 9.96 10.54 -13.55
CA GLU A 483 11.12 10.50 -12.67
C GLU A 483 10.73 9.89 -11.31
N LEU A 484 11.66 9.17 -10.70
CA LEU A 484 11.43 8.70 -9.34
C LEU A 484 11.11 9.88 -8.40
N PRO A 485 10.12 9.75 -7.52
CA PRO A 485 9.94 10.73 -6.45
C PRO A 485 11.25 10.93 -5.69
N ILE A 486 11.58 12.17 -5.36
CA ILE A 486 12.84 12.50 -4.65
C ILE A 486 12.92 11.70 -3.34
N SER A 487 11.79 11.54 -2.64
CA SER A 487 11.71 10.73 -1.43
C SER A 487 12.17 9.27 -1.61
N ARG A 488 12.17 8.75 -2.84
CA ARG A 488 12.65 7.40 -3.17
C ARG A 488 14.10 7.37 -3.62
N SER A 489 14.66 8.49 -4.08
CA SER A 489 16.08 8.56 -4.48
C SER A 489 17.04 8.39 -3.30
N LEU A 490 16.56 8.70 -2.09
CA LEU A 490 17.28 8.52 -0.83
C LEU A 490 16.55 7.56 0.13
N ALA A 491 15.54 6.84 -0.37
CA ALA A 491 14.77 5.91 0.46
C ALA A 491 15.60 4.64 0.75
N PRO A 492 15.34 3.99 1.88
CA PRO A 492 15.82 2.66 2.14
C PRO A 492 15.39 1.71 1.01
N VAL A 493 16.31 0.90 0.53
CA VAL A 493 16.10 -0.05 -0.56
C VAL A 493 16.04 -1.46 0.02
N ALA A 494 15.21 -2.31 -0.56
CA ALA A 494 15.21 -3.73 -0.23
C ALA A 494 16.61 -4.32 -0.41
N LEU A 495 17.08 -5.02 0.61
CA LEU A 495 18.37 -5.71 0.57
C LEU A 495 18.21 -7.13 0.14
N LEU A 496 19.09 -7.56 -0.73
CA LEU A 496 19.37 -8.97 -0.90
C LEU A 496 20.23 -9.42 0.30
N GLN A 497 19.65 -10.17 1.21
CA GLN A 497 20.39 -10.74 2.32
C GLN A 497 21.09 -12.02 1.87
N LEU A 498 22.41 -11.99 1.85
CA LEU A 498 23.20 -13.04 1.22
C LEU A 498 23.39 -14.28 2.11
N ASP A 499 23.27 -14.14 3.44
CA ASP A 499 23.53 -15.22 4.36
C ASP A 499 22.27 -15.67 5.13
N PRO A 500 21.80 -16.92 4.91
CA PRO A 500 20.69 -17.49 5.68
C PRO A 500 20.97 -17.64 7.18
N ALA A 501 22.24 -17.78 7.60
CA ALA A 501 22.60 -17.86 9.02
C ALA A 501 22.40 -16.52 9.73
N ALA A 502 22.44 -15.41 9.00
CA ALA A 502 22.17 -14.06 9.51
C ALA A 502 20.67 -13.74 9.62
N VAL A 503 19.79 -14.69 9.44
CA VAL A 503 18.33 -14.47 9.39
C VAL A 503 17.78 -13.91 10.70
N LEU A 504 18.38 -14.23 11.85
CA LEU A 504 18.05 -13.62 13.13
C LEU A 504 18.55 -12.16 13.24
N GLN A 505 19.49 -11.77 12.36
CA GLN A 505 20.03 -10.41 12.27
C GLN A 505 19.30 -9.55 11.23
N TYR A 506 18.15 -10.00 10.73
CA TYR A 506 17.42 -9.38 9.67
C TYR A 506 17.41 -7.85 9.76
N ASN A 507 18.12 -7.21 8.84
CA ASN A 507 18.04 -5.79 8.60
C ASN A 507 17.48 -5.59 7.18
N PRO A 508 16.17 -5.41 7.04
CA PRO A 508 15.53 -5.40 5.73
C PRO A 508 15.86 -4.17 4.88
N VAL A 509 16.62 -3.24 5.48
CA VAL A 509 16.72 -1.91 4.90
C VAL A 509 18.15 -1.41 4.98
N ALA A 510 18.83 -1.30 3.83
CA ALA A 510 20.01 -0.45 3.69
C ALA A 510 19.64 0.88 3.05
N GLU A 511 20.38 1.91 3.38
CA GLU A 511 20.27 3.18 2.71
C GLU A 511 21.02 3.13 1.38
N ALA A 512 20.30 3.33 0.27
CA ALA A 512 20.94 3.56 -1.00
C ALA A 512 21.66 4.92 -0.95
N ALA A 513 22.90 4.94 -1.34
CA ALA A 513 23.56 6.21 -1.63
C ALA A 513 22.74 6.92 -2.73
N GLY A 514 22.30 8.14 -2.48
CA GLY A 514 21.58 8.93 -3.46
C GLY A 514 22.36 9.00 -4.77
N TYR A 515 21.73 8.57 -5.86
CA TYR A 515 22.37 8.58 -7.18
C TYR A 515 21.82 9.72 -8.02
N THR A 516 22.71 10.65 -8.40
CA THR A 516 22.35 11.86 -9.15
C THR A 516 22.27 11.63 -10.66
N GLY A 517 22.66 10.45 -11.15
CA GLY A 517 22.74 10.12 -12.59
C GLY A 517 21.53 9.40 -13.16
N LEU A 518 20.43 9.28 -12.42
CA LEU A 518 19.22 8.61 -12.90
C LEU A 518 18.58 9.39 -14.06
N GLN A 519 18.29 8.67 -15.13
CA GLN A 519 17.52 9.20 -16.24
C GLN A 519 16.03 9.00 -16.02
N PRO A 520 15.17 9.86 -16.60
CA PRO A 520 13.73 9.62 -16.60
C PRO A 520 13.38 8.27 -17.23
N VAL A 521 12.43 7.58 -16.61
CA VAL A 521 11.83 6.35 -17.15
C VAL A 521 10.97 6.72 -18.35
N GLU A 522 11.17 6.06 -19.47
CA GLU A 522 10.44 6.31 -20.72
C GLU A 522 9.24 5.36 -20.84
N HIS A 523 8.07 5.92 -21.11
CA HIS A 523 6.83 5.16 -21.31
C HIS A 523 6.30 5.39 -22.73
N ARG A 524 5.89 4.30 -23.40
CA ARG A 524 5.16 4.33 -24.68
C ARG A 524 3.95 3.43 -24.53
N GLU A 525 2.77 3.97 -24.74
CA GLU A 525 1.54 3.25 -24.50
C GLU A 525 0.59 3.39 -25.68
N VAL A 526 0.02 2.27 -26.10
CA VAL A 526 -1.10 2.19 -27.03
C VAL A 526 -2.29 1.67 -26.25
N GLN A 527 -3.42 2.33 -26.42
CA GLN A 527 -4.69 1.92 -25.82
C GLN A 527 -5.78 1.90 -26.88
N ALA A 528 -6.69 0.94 -26.77
CA ALA A 528 -7.94 0.91 -27.50
C ALA A 528 -9.08 0.58 -26.53
N GLY A 529 -10.21 1.28 -26.64
CA GLY A 529 -11.27 1.09 -25.68
C GLY A 529 -12.66 1.35 -26.28
N PHE A 530 -13.67 0.91 -25.55
CA PHE A 530 -15.06 1.20 -25.83
C PHE A 530 -15.82 1.55 -24.55
N GLU A 531 -16.86 2.35 -24.69
CA GLU A 531 -17.86 2.64 -23.68
C GLU A 531 -19.23 2.46 -24.31
N LEU A 532 -20.00 1.49 -23.82
CA LEU A 532 -21.35 1.19 -24.25
C LEU A 532 -22.32 1.55 -23.14
N ASN A 533 -23.25 2.46 -23.43
CA ASN A 533 -24.30 2.86 -22.50
C ASN A 533 -25.66 2.41 -23.02
N LEU A 534 -26.38 1.65 -22.20
CA LEU A 534 -27.71 1.12 -22.51
C LEU A 534 -28.74 1.74 -21.57
N ASN A 535 -29.69 2.49 -22.13
CA ASN A 535 -30.83 3.09 -21.40
C ASN A 535 -30.43 3.94 -20.17
N ASN A 536 -29.19 4.44 -20.09
CA ASN A 536 -28.63 5.11 -18.90
C ASN A 536 -28.69 4.24 -17.63
N LYS A 537 -28.91 2.93 -17.78
CA LYS A 537 -28.94 1.95 -16.68
C LYS A 537 -27.70 1.06 -16.65
N PHE A 538 -27.27 0.64 -17.82
CA PHE A 538 -26.08 -0.21 -17.95
C PHE A 538 -24.99 0.57 -18.68
N THR A 539 -23.78 0.54 -18.12
CA THR A 539 -22.58 1.07 -18.77
C THR A 539 -21.52 -0.01 -18.78
N PHE A 540 -21.00 -0.32 -19.97
CA PHE A 540 -19.88 -1.24 -20.13
C PHE A 540 -18.70 -0.47 -20.68
N ILE A 541 -17.54 -0.60 -20.00
CA ILE A 541 -16.30 0.03 -20.43
C ILE A 541 -15.26 -1.08 -20.57
N GLY A 542 -14.60 -1.10 -21.72
CA GLY A 542 -13.49 -2.01 -21.94
C GLY A 542 -12.28 -1.24 -22.48
N THR A 543 -11.09 -1.54 -21.96
CA THR A 543 -9.84 -0.97 -22.43
C THR A 543 -8.81 -2.06 -22.56
N TRP A 544 -8.21 -2.17 -23.71
CA TRP A 544 -6.98 -2.89 -23.94
C TRP A 544 -5.82 -1.92 -23.95
N PHE A 545 -4.70 -2.30 -23.34
CA PHE A 545 -3.49 -1.49 -23.31
C PHE A 545 -2.23 -2.32 -23.55
N ASN A 546 -1.23 -1.68 -24.14
CA ASN A 546 0.12 -2.19 -24.28
C ASN A 546 1.10 -1.06 -23.99
N ARG A 547 1.76 -1.13 -22.85
CA ARG A 547 2.72 -0.14 -22.38
C ARG A 547 4.12 -0.72 -22.40
N GLN A 548 5.01 -0.10 -23.14
CA GLN A 548 6.44 -0.35 -23.11
C GLN A 548 7.08 0.65 -22.14
N ILE A 549 7.83 0.14 -21.18
CA ILE A 549 8.61 0.91 -20.23
C ILE A 549 10.08 0.65 -20.55
N ARG A 550 10.90 1.69 -20.57
CA ARG A 550 12.35 1.62 -20.81
C ARG A 550 13.07 2.39 -19.73
N LYS A 551 14.29 1.96 -19.41
CA LYS A 551 15.13 2.60 -18.40
C LYS A 551 14.45 2.67 -17.02
N ASP A 552 13.66 1.64 -16.69
CA ASP A 552 13.05 1.58 -15.36
C ASP A 552 14.15 1.42 -14.30
N VAL A 553 13.87 1.94 -13.10
CA VAL A 553 14.88 2.12 -12.05
C VAL A 553 14.73 1.06 -11.00
N PHE A 554 15.79 0.28 -10.78
CA PHE A 554 15.85 -0.77 -9.79
C PHE A 554 17.10 -0.66 -8.89
N PRO A 555 17.07 -1.25 -7.68
CA PRO A 555 18.25 -1.38 -6.86
C PRO A 555 19.27 -2.32 -7.50
N PHE A 556 20.52 -1.94 -7.39
CA PHE A 556 21.65 -2.66 -7.91
C PHE A 556 22.79 -2.68 -6.89
N LEU A 557 23.31 -3.86 -6.60
CA LEU A 557 24.44 -4.03 -5.70
C LEU A 557 25.75 -3.94 -6.50
N GLN A 558 26.55 -2.93 -6.21
CA GLN A 558 27.88 -2.74 -6.79
C GLN A 558 28.89 -2.44 -5.69
N ASN A 559 29.97 -3.24 -5.63
CA ASN A 559 31.05 -3.06 -4.63
C ASN A 559 30.53 -2.92 -3.19
N ASN A 560 29.66 -3.83 -2.76
CA ASN A 560 28.97 -3.81 -1.46
C ASN A 560 28.14 -2.54 -1.17
N THR A 561 27.86 -1.74 -2.17
CA THR A 561 27.01 -0.56 -2.06
C THR A 561 25.76 -0.73 -2.92
N ILE A 562 24.59 -0.51 -2.33
CA ILE A 562 23.33 -0.52 -3.09
C ILE A 562 23.14 0.84 -3.73
N ARG A 563 22.93 0.83 -5.04
CA ARG A 563 22.62 2.01 -5.83
C ARG A 563 21.35 1.80 -6.63
N LEU A 564 20.67 2.89 -6.94
CA LEU A 564 19.57 2.86 -7.91
C LEU A 564 20.15 3.09 -9.30
N ALA A 565 19.73 2.30 -10.29
CA ALA A 565 20.16 2.44 -11.68
C ALA A 565 18.98 2.25 -12.63
N ASN A 566 19.07 2.88 -13.81
CA ASN A 566 18.17 2.62 -14.93
C ASN A 566 18.55 1.28 -15.56
N MET A 567 17.94 0.19 -15.12
CA MET A 567 18.41 -1.15 -15.41
C MET A 567 17.60 -1.91 -16.45
N ALA A 568 16.26 -1.75 -16.44
CA ALA A 568 15.45 -2.68 -17.18
C ALA A 568 14.42 -2.02 -18.09
N GLY A 569 14.07 -2.71 -19.16
CA GLY A 569 12.89 -2.50 -19.96
C GLY A 569 11.86 -3.61 -19.74
N HIS A 570 10.58 -3.30 -19.85
CA HIS A 570 9.51 -4.27 -19.77
C HIS A 570 8.25 -3.83 -20.50
N TYR A 571 7.40 -4.80 -20.84
CA TYR A 571 6.05 -4.55 -21.33
C TYR A 571 5.02 -4.83 -20.25
N ASN A 572 4.02 -3.95 -20.17
CA ASN A 572 2.77 -4.23 -19.47
C ASN A 572 1.65 -4.27 -20.51
N ARG A 573 1.04 -5.43 -20.67
CA ARG A 573 -0.04 -5.65 -21.64
C ARG A 573 -1.23 -6.27 -20.94
N GLY A 574 -2.42 -5.72 -21.14
CA GLY A 574 -3.60 -6.22 -20.45
C GLY A 574 -4.91 -5.64 -20.93
N ILE A 575 -5.94 -6.03 -20.20
CA ILE A 575 -7.32 -5.59 -20.39
C ILE A 575 -7.91 -5.13 -19.06
N GLU A 576 -8.72 -4.11 -19.13
CA GLU A 576 -9.55 -3.61 -18.04
C GLU A 576 -11.00 -3.57 -18.50
N LEU A 577 -11.90 -4.16 -17.72
CA LEU A 577 -13.32 -4.19 -18.00
C LEU A 577 -14.10 -3.67 -16.80
N GLN A 578 -15.13 -2.89 -17.08
CA GLN A 578 -16.08 -2.41 -16.08
C GLN A 578 -17.49 -2.63 -16.60
N ALA A 579 -18.37 -3.07 -15.71
CA ALA A 579 -19.80 -3.16 -15.96
C ALA A 579 -20.51 -2.47 -14.79
N GLU A 580 -21.25 -1.43 -15.11
CA GLU A 580 -22.00 -0.65 -14.13
C GLU A 580 -23.49 -0.82 -14.40
N TYR A 581 -24.25 -1.03 -13.35
CA TYR A 581 -25.71 -1.05 -13.39
C TYR A 581 -26.25 -0.03 -12.39
N ASN A 582 -27.13 0.86 -12.89
CA ASN A 582 -27.78 1.89 -12.09
C ASN A 582 -29.32 1.78 -12.23
N TYR A 583 -29.97 1.62 -11.09
CA TYR A 583 -31.42 1.61 -10.98
C TYR A 583 -31.89 2.76 -10.10
N TYR A 584 -32.81 3.58 -10.64
CA TYR A 584 -33.48 4.65 -9.91
C TYR A 584 -34.97 4.45 -9.98
N ASN A 585 -35.63 4.50 -8.81
CA ASN A 585 -37.06 4.54 -8.71
C ASN A 585 -37.51 5.91 -8.21
N ASN A 586 -38.22 6.65 -9.03
CA ASN A 586 -38.74 7.99 -8.72
C ASN A 586 -40.03 7.97 -7.87
N SER A 587 -40.51 6.80 -7.43
CA SER A 587 -41.68 6.71 -6.55
C SER A 587 -41.32 7.25 -5.14
N LYS A 588 -42.32 7.60 -4.33
CA LYS A 588 -42.21 8.28 -3.01
C LYS A 588 -41.26 7.63 -2.00
N ALA A 589 -40.82 6.40 -2.19
CA ALA A 589 -39.73 5.78 -1.47
C ALA A 589 -38.47 5.87 -2.37
N VAL A 590 -37.60 6.84 -2.12
CA VAL A 590 -36.31 6.96 -2.82
C VAL A 590 -35.55 5.65 -2.63
N SER A 591 -35.56 4.81 -3.67
CA SER A 591 -34.75 3.61 -3.73
C SER A 591 -33.83 3.71 -4.93
N SER A 592 -32.56 3.50 -4.73
CA SER A 592 -31.60 3.38 -5.81
C SER A 592 -30.69 2.21 -5.53
N TYR A 593 -30.36 1.49 -6.58
CA TYR A 593 -29.37 0.43 -6.54
C TYR A 593 -28.31 0.72 -7.60
N SER A 594 -27.05 0.64 -7.22
CA SER A 594 -25.93 0.67 -8.17
C SER A 594 -24.99 -0.49 -7.89
N SER A 595 -24.52 -1.10 -8.96
CA SER A 595 -23.55 -2.19 -8.92
C SER A 595 -22.46 -1.90 -9.93
N LEU A 596 -21.20 -2.00 -9.51
CA LEU A 596 -20.03 -1.85 -10.36
C LEU A 596 -19.18 -3.10 -10.26
N LEU A 597 -19.04 -3.82 -11.35
CA LEU A 597 -18.10 -4.92 -11.53
C LEU A 597 -16.87 -4.38 -12.27
N SER A 598 -15.71 -4.53 -11.69
CA SER A 598 -14.42 -4.18 -12.29
C SER A 598 -13.53 -5.43 -12.40
N PHE A 599 -12.90 -5.60 -13.53
CA PHE A 599 -11.99 -6.71 -13.84
C PHE A 599 -10.72 -6.15 -14.46
N VAL A 600 -9.57 -6.62 -13.99
CA VAL A 600 -8.27 -6.31 -14.58
C VAL A 600 -7.42 -7.57 -14.70
N SER A 601 -6.83 -7.74 -15.86
CA SER A 601 -5.84 -8.79 -16.13
C SER A 601 -4.71 -8.21 -16.96
N TYR A 602 -3.47 -8.43 -16.55
CA TYR A 602 -2.30 -7.98 -17.30
C TYR A 602 -1.10 -8.89 -17.07
N LYS A 603 -0.19 -8.86 -18.04
CA LYS A 603 1.13 -9.50 -17.97
C LYS A 603 2.20 -8.43 -18.08
N SER A 604 3.20 -8.52 -17.21
CA SER A 604 4.40 -7.71 -17.27
C SER A 604 5.58 -8.63 -17.62
N THR A 605 6.30 -8.32 -18.68
CA THR A 605 7.42 -9.16 -19.17
C THR A 605 8.67 -8.31 -19.32
N ILE A 606 9.78 -8.74 -18.71
CA ILE A 606 11.08 -8.09 -18.81
C ILE A 606 11.64 -8.32 -20.22
N THR A 607 12.02 -7.24 -20.90
CA THR A 607 12.58 -7.31 -22.27
C THR A 607 14.08 -7.25 -22.29
N ASP A 608 14.62 -6.37 -21.49
CA ASP A 608 16.06 -6.10 -21.43
C ASP A 608 16.45 -5.77 -19.98
N ILE A 609 17.66 -6.16 -19.64
CA ILE A 609 18.33 -5.80 -18.38
C ILE A 609 19.66 -5.16 -18.78
N SER A 610 20.22 -4.30 -17.95
CA SER A 610 21.48 -3.58 -18.19
C SER A 610 22.55 -4.50 -18.81
N PRO A 611 23.37 -4.01 -19.76
CA PRO A 611 24.25 -4.86 -20.56
C PRO A 611 25.09 -5.83 -19.75
N GLY A 612 25.03 -7.11 -20.11
CA GLY A 612 25.81 -8.17 -19.48
C GLY A 612 25.10 -9.00 -18.43
N PHE A 613 23.80 -8.77 -18.15
CA PHE A 613 23.03 -9.55 -17.18
C PHE A 613 21.79 -10.16 -17.82
N ASP A 614 21.61 -11.47 -17.65
CA ASP A 614 20.36 -12.17 -18.00
C ASP A 614 19.37 -12.15 -16.83
N GLN A 615 19.87 -11.94 -15.63
CA GLN A 615 19.08 -11.81 -14.41
C GLN A 615 19.71 -10.83 -13.42
N GLN A 616 18.88 -10.17 -12.63
CA GLN A 616 19.29 -9.27 -11.56
C GLN A 616 18.44 -9.52 -10.30
N PRO A 617 19.04 -10.02 -9.23
CA PRO A 617 18.34 -10.13 -7.94
C PRO A 617 17.89 -8.76 -7.44
N LEU A 618 16.69 -8.71 -6.84
CA LEU A 618 16.12 -7.49 -6.29
C LEU A 618 16.03 -7.52 -4.76
N ALA A 619 15.40 -8.55 -4.21
CA ALA A 619 15.15 -8.63 -2.78
C ALA A 619 14.97 -10.06 -2.32
N GLY A 620 15.41 -10.41 -1.11
CA GLY A 620 15.27 -11.73 -0.50
C GLY A 620 16.59 -12.29 0.00
N PHE A 621 16.80 -13.59 -0.16
CA PHE A 621 17.94 -14.36 0.35
C PHE A 621 18.73 -14.97 -0.81
N SER A 622 19.93 -15.46 -0.53
CA SER A 622 20.78 -16.08 -1.55
C SER A 622 20.11 -17.31 -2.21
N SER A 623 19.35 -18.08 -1.42
CA SER A 623 18.66 -19.30 -1.87
C SER A 623 17.23 -19.05 -2.38
N VAL A 624 16.63 -17.89 -2.12
CA VAL A 624 15.31 -17.50 -2.59
C VAL A 624 15.16 -15.99 -2.61
N HIS A 625 14.86 -15.43 -3.77
CA HIS A 625 14.71 -13.97 -3.93
C HIS A 625 13.82 -13.63 -5.12
N THR A 626 13.35 -12.41 -5.16
CA THR A 626 12.76 -11.85 -6.37
C THR A 626 13.85 -11.30 -7.28
N ALA A 627 13.65 -11.47 -8.58
CA ALA A 627 14.63 -11.04 -9.59
C ALA A 627 13.96 -10.44 -10.83
N LEU A 628 14.69 -9.58 -11.53
CA LEU A 628 14.47 -9.31 -12.94
C LEU A 628 15.12 -10.45 -13.70
N VAL A 629 14.34 -11.13 -14.53
CA VAL A 629 14.81 -12.22 -15.40
C VAL A 629 14.30 -11.93 -16.80
N LYS A 630 15.19 -11.94 -17.79
CA LYS A 630 14.83 -11.66 -19.18
C LYS A 630 13.77 -12.65 -19.68
N ASN A 631 12.74 -12.14 -20.36
CA ASN A 631 11.58 -12.88 -20.86
C ASN A 631 10.68 -13.50 -19.78
N GLN A 632 10.90 -13.17 -18.50
CA GLN A 632 10.03 -13.58 -17.39
C GLN A 632 9.15 -12.42 -16.91
N PRO A 633 8.07 -12.73 -16.18
CA PRO A 633 7.24 -11.69 -15.55
C PRO A 633 8.01 -10.81 -14.54
N MET A 634 7.60 -9.56 -14.39
CA MET A 634 8.04 -8.73 -13.30
C MET A 634 7.67 -9.39 -11.95
N GLY A 635 8.59 -9.39 -10.98
CA GLY A 635 8.37 -10.05 -9.68
C GLY A 635 8.52 -11.57 -9.74
N THR A 636 9.33 -12.07 -10.66
CA THR A 636 9.72 -13.50 -10.72
C THR A 636 10.45 -13.87 -9.43
N VAL A 637 9.99 -14.94 -8.79
CA VAL A 637 10.63 -15.56 -7.63
C VAL A 637 11.59 -16.63 -8.12
N MET A 638 12.86 -16.44 -7.81
CA MET A 638 13.95 -17.41 -8.03
C MET A 638 14.22 -18.14 -6.72
N GLY A 639 14.49 -19.44 -6.82
CA GLY A 639 14.85 -20.22 -5.64
C GLY A 639 15.36 -21.61 -5.99
N ASN A 640 15.86 -22.30 -4.97
CA ASN A 640 16.25 -23.70 -5.08
C ASN A 640 15.02 -24.61 -5.09
N ARG A 641 15.18 -25.78 -5.68
CA ARG A 641 14.12 -26.78 -5.85
C ARG A 641 14.62 -28.17 -5.49
N TRP A 642 13.74 -29.15 -5.56
CA TRP A 642 14.14 -30.55 -5.51
C TRP A 642 14.85 -30.96 -6.80
N LEU A 643 15.93 -31.75 -6.67
CA LEU A 643 16.62 -32.31 -7.83
C LEU A 643 15.69 -33.30 -8.52
N ARG A 644 15.63 -33.24 -9.88
CA ARG A 644 14.78 -34.06 -10.68
C ARG A 644 15.57 -34.76 -11.76
N ASN A 645 15.08 -35.97 -12.12
CA ASN A 645 15.57 -36.67 -13.31
C ASN A 645 15.06 -36.03 -14.61
N ALA A 646 15.44 -36.56 -15.77
CA ALA A 646 14.98 -36.09 -17.07
C ALA A 646 13.46 -36.27 -17.29
N GLY A 647 12.82 -37.20 -16.57
CA GLY A 647 11.36 -37.39 -16.57
C GLY A 647 10.58 -36.44 -15.68
N GLY A 648 11.25 -35.59 -14.87
CA GLY A 648 10.62 -34.67 -13.96
C GLY A 648 10.35 -35.22 -12.54
N ASP A 649 10.71 -36.47 -12.25
CA ASP A 649 10.54 -37.10 -10.95
C ASP A 649 11.59 -36.58 -9.96
N ILE A 650 11.20 -36.40 -8.71
CA ILE A 650 12.11 -35.98 -7.62
C ILE A 650 13.09 -37.11 -7.31
N ILE A 651 14.38 -36.78 -7.26
CA ILE A 651 15.43 -37.72 -6.90
C ILE A 651 15.51 -37.82 -5.36
N ILE A 652 15.42 -39.05 -4.88
CA ILE A 652 15.55 -39.41 -3.48
C ILE A 652 16.96 -39.93 -3.22
N GLY A 653 17.60 -39.43 -2.16
CA GLY A 653 18.91 -39.91 -1.72
C GLY A 653 18.88 -41.30 -1.11
N ASN A 654 20.05 -41.88 -0.92
CA ASN A 654 20.18 -43.20 -0.28
C ASN A 654 19.68 -43.23 1.17
N ASP A 655 19.46 -42.08 1.78
CA ASP A 655 18.89 -41.92 3.10
C ASP A 655 17.35 -41.79 3.09
N GLY A 656 16.72 -41.96 1.93
CA GLY A 656 15.26 -41.89 1.79
C GLY A 656 14.68 -40.46 1.73
N PHE A 657 15.49 -39.41 1.79
CA PHE A 657 15.04 -38.02 1.72
C PHE A 657 15.27 -37.41 0.32
N PRO A 658 14.44 -36.45 -0.09
CA PRO A 658 14.62 -35.73 -1.34
C PRO A 658 15.95 -34.97 -1.38
N VAL A 659 16.60 -34.94 -2.54
CA VAL A 659 17.84 -34.21 -2.75
C VAL A 659 17.53 -32.80 -3.22
N ALA A 660 18.13 -31.79 -2.58
CA ALA A 660 18.00 -30.42 -2.98
C ALA A 660 18.89 -30.10 -4.20
N ASP A 661 18.33 -29.43 -5.20
CA ASP A 661 19.09 -28.82 -6.29
C ASP A 661 19.45 -27.38 -5.86
N ASN A 662 20.76 -27.11 -5.74
CA ASN A 662 21.24 -25.80 -5.32
C ASN A 662 21.24 -24.75 -6.46
N GLN A 663 20.90 -25.16 -7.69
CA GLN A 663 20.74 -24.22 -8.78
C GLN A 663 19.42 -23.42 -8.62
N LEU A 664 19.54 -22.10 -8.71
CA LEU A 664 18.37 -21.24 -8.65
C LEU A 664 17.58 -21.31 -9.95
N THR A 665 16.30 -21.55 -9.83
CA THR A 665 15.36 -21.61 -10.95
C THR A 665 14.16 -20.71 -10.72
N VAL A 666 13.40 -20.44 -11.77
CA VAL A 666 12.11 -19.72 -11.66
C VAL A 666 11.11 -20.65 -10.97
N LEU A 667 10.64 -20.24 -9.80
CA LEU A 667 9.62 -20.98 -9.03
C LEU A 667 8.20 -20.45 -9.25
N GLY A 668 8.07 -19.19 -9.65
CA GLY A 668 6.78 -18.54 -9.87
C GLY A 668 6.89 -17.03 -9.96
N ASN A 669 5.77 -16.35 -9.90
CA ASN A 669 5.71 -14.89 -9.85
C ASN A 669 4.54 -14.44 -8.98
N ALA A 670 4.62 -13.23 -8.45
CA ALA A 670 3.62 -12.66 -7.55
C ALA A 670 2.43 -12.00 -8.27
N VAL A 671 2.51 -11.85 -9.59
CA VAL A 671 1.47 -11.14 -10.36
C VAL A 671 0.24 -12.03 -10.48
N PRO A 672 -0.94 -11.57 -10.07
CA PRO A 672 -2.17 -12.32 -10.23
C PRO A 672 -2.57 -12.42 -11.72
N ASP A 673 -3.26 -13.50 -12.08
CA ASP A 673 -3.85 -13.68 -13.41
C ASP A 673 -4.93 -12.62 -13.65
N PHE A 674 -5.74 -12.37 -12.63
CA PHE A 674 -6.71 -11.27 -12.63
C PHE A 674 -7.08 -10.81 -11.21
N ILE A 675 -7.63 -9.60 -11.15
CA ILE A 675 -8.31 -9.08 -9.97
C ILE A 675 -9.71 -8.64 -10.40
N MET A 676 -10.71 -9.07 -9.64
CA MET A 676 -12.11 -8.69 -9.84
C MET A 676 -12.66 -8.04 -8.58
N LYS A 677 -13.37 -6.94 -8.74
CA LYS A 677 -14.05 -6.22 -7.65
C LYS A 677 -15.51 -6.01 -8.02
N LEU A 678 -16.37 -6.27 -7.04
CA LEU A 678 -17.81 -6.01 -7.14
C LEU A 678 -18.19 -5.06 -6.02
N ALA A 679 -18.60 -3.83 -6.40
CA ALA A 679 -19.05 -2.82 -5.48
C ALA A 679 -20.56 -2.61 -5.65
N ASN A 680 -21.32 -2.72 -4.57
CA ASN A 680 -22.78 -2.58 -4.58
C ASN A 680 -23.20 -1.50 -3.60
N ARG A 681 -24.16 -0.71 -4.00
CA ARG A 681 -24.81 0.27 -3.16
C ARG A 681 -26.32 0.19 -3.31
N LEU A 682 -26.98 -0.03 -2.19
CA LEU A 682 -28.44 -0.01 -2.10
C LEU A 682 -28.87 1.13 -1.18
N ARG A 683 -29.66 2.05 -1.71
CA ARG A 683 -30.30 3.11 -0.92
C ARG A 683 -31.80 2.86 -0.87
N PHE A 684 -32.31 2.74 0.33
CA PHE A 684 -33.73 2.56 0.57
C PHE A 684 -34.20 3.49 1.69
N LYS A 685 -35.04 4.46 1.35
CA LYS A 685 -35.52 5.50 2.29
C LYS A 685 -34.34 6.21 2.99
N THR A 686 -34.19 5.95 4.28
CA THR A 686 -33.17 6.53 5.18
C THR A 686 -31.95 5.62 5.34
N TRP A 687 -31.94 4.47 4.71
CA TRP A 687 -30.87 3.48 4.81
C TRP A 687 -30.01 3.47 3.55
N ASP A 688 -28.70 3.30 3.73
CA ASP A 688 -27.68 3.20 2.67
C ASP A 688 -26.78 2.01 3.01
N LEU A 689 -26.86 0.95 2.20
CA LEU A 689 -26.05 -0.26 2.34
C LEU A 689 -24.97 -0.24 1.27
N LEU A 690 -23.71 -0.45 1.67
CA LEU A 690 -22.56 -0.65 0.80
C LEU A 690 -21.99 -2.05 1.04
N PHE A 691 -21.66 -2.74 -0.03
CA PHE A 691 -21.03 -4.06 0.01
C PHE A 691 -20.03 -4.20 -1.14
N ASP A 692 -18.76 -4.39 -0.78
CA ASP A 692 -17.66 -4.52 -1.72
C ASP A 692 -16.97 -5.87 -1.55
N LEU A 693 -16.85 -6.61 -2.64
CA LEU A 693 -16.18 -7.91 -2.71
C LEU A 693 -14.95 -7.80 -3.62
N GLU A 694 -13.84 -8.43 -3.24
CA GLU A 694 -12.62 -8.53 -4.04
C GLU A 694 -12.21 -9.98 -4.19
N TRP A 695 -11.95 -10.38 -5.43
CA TRP A 695 -11.40 -11.68 -5.78
C TRP A 695 -10.11 -11.49 -6.58
N LYS A 696 -9.00 -11.97 -6.01
CA LYS A 696 -7.69 -12.05 -6.65
C LYS A 696 -7.42 -13.51 -6.98
N LYS A 697 -7.08 -13.80 -8.22
CA LYS A 697 -6.79 -15.14 -8.72
C LYS A 697 -5.39 -15.19 -9.28
N GLY A 698 -4.65 -16.25 -8.95
CA GLY A 698 -3.29 -16.47 -9.44
C GLY A 698 -2.23 -15.73 -8.62
N GLY A 699 -0.99 -15.82 -9.11
CA GLY A 699 0.21 -15.41 -8.39
C GLY A 699 0.67 -16.44 -7.37
N HIS A 700 1.94 -16.34 -6.99
CA HIS A 700 2.59 -17.20 -6.00
C HIS A 700 3.34 -16.35 -5.00
N THR A 701 3.39 -16.84 -3.77
CA THR A 701 4.17 -16.24 -2.68
C THR A 701 5.00 -17.34 -2.01
N TRP A 702 6.27 -17.06 -1.81
CA TRP A 702 7.12 -17.86 -0.96
C TRP A 702 6.83 -17.59 0.51
N ASN A 703 6.46 -18.63 1.26
CA ASN A 703 6.15 -18.58 2.68
C ASN A 703 7.39 -18.87 3.53
N GLY A 704 8.31 -17.94 3.57
CA GLY A 704 9.54 -18.05 4.36
C GLY A 704 9.29 -17.97 5.86
N THR A 705 8.19 -17.40 6.29
CA THR A 705 7.75 -17.45 7.68
C THR A 705 7.51 -18.89 8.12
N GLN A 706 6.79 -19.67 7.30
CA GLN A 706 6.56 -21.09 7.57
C GLN A 706 7.87 -21.89 7.56
N ALA A 707 8.74 -21.64 6.56
CA ALA A 707 10.04 -22.32 6.46
C ALA A 707 10.86 -22.14 7.74
N MET A 708 10.94 -20.91 8.25
CA MET A 708 11.68 -20.59 9.46
C MET A 708 11.06 -21.18 10.72
N LEU A 709 9.72 -21.16 10.81
CA LEU A 709 8.99 -21.78 11.92
C LEU A 709 9.16 -23.30 11.91
N ASP A 710 9.18 -23.92 10.74
CA ASP A 710 9.47 -25.36 10.59
C ASP A 710 10.88 -25.67 11.04
N TYR A 711 11.88 -24.91 10.57
CA TYR A 711 13.27 -25.09 10.92
C TYR A 711 13.50 -25.06 12.44
N TYR A 712 12.91 -24.07 13.14
CA TYR A 712 13.04 -23.95 14.60
C TYR A 712 12.06 -24.82 15.40
N GLY A 713 11.21 -25.61 14.75
CA GLY A 713 10.21 -26.47 15.41
C GLY A 713 9.08 -25.69 16.08
N ARG A 714 8.77 -24.49 15.60
CA ARG A 714 7.73 -23.63 16.17
C ARG A 714 6.36 -23.75 15.49
N SER A 715 6.31 -24.33 14.30
CA SER A 715 5.05 -24.48 13.57
C SER A 715 4.23 -25.65 14.10
N SER A 716 2.89 -25.56 13.97
CA SER A 716 1.99 -26.70 14.18
C SER A 716 2.23 -27.81 13.15
N HIS A 717 2.70 -27.47 11.95
CA HIS A 717 3.02 -28.43 10.90
C HIS A 717 4.10 -29.43 11.35
N THR A 718 5.21 -28.94 11.90
CA THR A 718 6.28 -29.81 12.43
C THR A 718 5.81 -30.62 13.63
N ALA A 719 5.04 -30.02 14.55
CA ALA A 719 4.53 -30.71 15.72
C ALA A 719 3.62 -31.89 15.35
N ASN A 720 2.72 -31.69 14.39
CA ASN A 720 1.79 -32.73 13.95
C ASN A 720 2.47 -33.89 13.21
N GLN A 721 3.60 -33.64 12.55
CA GLN A 721 4.26 -34.62 11.68
C GLN A 721 5.55 -35.22 12.27
N ARG A 722 6.15 -34.64 13.29
CA ARG A 722 7.48 -35.09 13.77
C ARG A 722 7.51 -36.53 14.25
N ASN A 723 6.38 -37.07 14.68
CA ASN A 723 6.31 -38.45 15.17
C ASN A 723 5.98 -39.46 14.05
N LEU A 724 5.84 -38.99 12.78
CA LEU A 724 5.60 -39.90 11.67
C LEU A 724 6.87 -40.70 11.37
N SER A 725 6.75 -42.04 11.46
CA SER A 725 7.76 -43.01 11.08
C SER A 725 7.27 -43.84 9.89
N GLY A 726 8.20 -44.41 9.13
CA GLY A 726 7.83 -45.19 7.95
C GLY A 726 7.30 -44.37 6.78
N TYR A 727 7.54 -43.07 6.76
CA TYR A 727 7.12 -42.20 5.66
C TYR A 727 8.00 -42.43 4.43
N VAL A 728 7.39 -42.64 3.27
CA VAL A 728 8.10 -42.80 1.99
C VAL A 728 7.88 -41.55 1.16
N PHE A 729 8.93 -40.82 0.86
CA PHE A 729 8.82 -39.64 -0.01
C PHE A 729 8.53 -40.10 -1.45
N PRO A 730 7.58 -39.42 -2.13
CA PRO A 730 7.31 -39.71 -3.56
C PRO A 730 8.50 -39.26 -4.41
N GLY A 731 8.97 -40.16 -5.30
CA GLY A 731 10.08 -39.89 -6.16
C GLY A 731 10.79 -41.16 -6.57
N VAL A 732 11.97 -41.02 -7.20
CA VAL A 732 12.80 -42.10 -7.71
C VAL A 732 14.19 -42.03 -7.10
N LEU A 733 14.82 -43.21 -6.95
CA LEU A 733 16.23 -43.32 -6.60
C LEU A 733 17.11 -42.93 -7.80
N ALA A 734 18.40 -42.71 -7.56
CA ALA A 734 19.36 -42.36 -8.61
C ALA A 734 19.42 -43.33 -9.79
N ASN A 735 19.04 -44.59 -9.59
CA ASN A 735 18.97 -45.62 -10.63
C ASN A 735 17.64 -45.61 -11.43
N GLY A 736 16.71 -44.69 -11.12
CA GLY A 736 15.40 -44.55 -11.77
C GLY A 736 14.29 -45.43 -11.19
N SER A 737 14.56 -46.32 -10.22
CA SER A 737 13.50 -47.09 -9.56
C SER A 737 12.68 -46.23 -8.58
N HIS A 738 11.40 -46.56 -8.40
CA HIS A 738 10.54 -45.87 -7.41
C HIS A 738 11.13 -45.96 -6.00
N ASN A 739 11.04 -44.87 -5.26
CA ASN A 739 11.48 -44.85 -3.88
C ASN A 739 10.57 -45.74 -3.01
N THR A 740 11.18 -46.63 -2.23
CA THR A 740 10.51 -47.49 -1.23
C THR A 740 11.15 -47.37 0.14
N LEU A 741 12.11 -46.44 0.33
CA LEU A 741 12.85 -46.25 1.56
C LEU A 741 11.99 -45.53 2.61
N PRO A 742 11.63 -46.18 3.72
CA PRO A 742 10.91 -45.54 4.78
C PRO A 742 11.81 -44.68 5.66
N VAL A 743 11.34 -43.49 6.04
CA VAL A 743 12.07 -42.57 6.93
C VAL A 743 11.20 -42.14 8.11
N SER A 744 11.84 -41.75 9.21
CA SER A 744 11.21 -40.97 10.26
C SER A 744 11.42 -39.50 9.98
N LEU A 745 10.37 -38.67 10.05
CA LEU A 745 10.52 -37.24 9.79
C LEU A 745 11.35 -36.54 10.85
N TYR A 746 11.30 -37.03 12.10
CA TYR A 746 12.21 -36.63 13.16
C TYR A 746 12.63 -37.87 13.96
N ASP A 747 13.91 -38.14 14.01
CA ASP A 747 14.53 -39.24 14.74
C ASP A 747 15.55 -38.68 15.76
N PRO A 748 15.28 -38.81 17.06
CA PRO A 748 16.21 -38.34 18.10
C PRO A 748 17.57 -39.03 18.10
N SER A 749 17.66 -40.22 17.50
CA SER A 749 18.91 -41.01 17.44
C SER A 749 19.86 -40.53 16.35
N LEU A 750 19.33 -39.83 15.34
CA LEU A 750 20.13 -39.25 14.25
C LEU A 750 20.78 -37.92 14.66
N PRO A 751 21.88 -37.54 14.03
CA PRO A 751 22.40 -36.19 14.13
C PRO A 751 21.30 -35.18 13.82
N PHE A 752 21.15 -34.17 14.66
CA PHE A 752 20.03 -33.21 14.59
C PHE A 752 19.85 -32.59 13.18
N ALA A 753 21.00 -32.25 12.53
CA ALA A 753 21.02 -31.68 11.19
C ALA A 753 20.55 -32.64 10.07
N GLN A 754 20.34 -33.91 10.35
CA GLN A 754 19.83 -34.90 9.36
C GLN A 754 18.31 -35.05 9.39
N ASN A 755 17.62 -34.42 10.36
CA ASN A 755 16.17 -34.46 10.45
C ASN A 755 15.50 -33.59 9.38
N ARG A 756 14.27 -33.95 8.99
CA ARG A 756 13.54 -33.40 7.81
C ARG A 756 13.59 -31.87 7.69
N TRP A 757 13.23 -31.16 8.76
CA TRP A 757 13.06 -29.70 8.67
C TRP A 757 14.34 -28.91 8.96
N VAL A 758 15.39 -29.56 9.44
CA VAL A 758 16.66 -28.92 9.80
C VAL A 758 17.70 -29.09 8.69
N ARG A 759 17.67 -30.22 8.00
CA ARG A 759 18.71 -30.63 7.01
C ARG A 759 18.86 -29.70 5.81
N TYR A 760 17.85 -28.91 5.48
CA TYR A 760 17.87 -28.01 4.33
C TYR A 760 18.09 -26.54 4.72
N GLY A 761 18.42 -26.28 5.97
CA GLY A 761 18.68 -24.92 6.48
C GLY A 761 17.42 -24.14 6.83
N SER A 762 17.62 -22.92 7.33
CA SER A 762 16.58 -22.10 7.94
C SER A 762 15.51 -21.57 6.97
N VAL A 763 15.80 -21.54 5.69
CA VAL A 763 14.83 -21.14 4.64
C VAL A 763 14.30 -22.35 3.85
N GLY A 764 14.78 -23.57 4.16
CA GLY A 764 14.35 -24.79 3.54
C GLY A 764 14.69 -24.87 2.04
N VAL A 765 14.04 -25.79 1.33
CA VAL A 765 14.01 -25.78 -0.14
C VAL A 765 12.86 -24.87 -0.57
N ALA A 766 13.17 -23.80 -1.29
CA ALA A 766 12.22 -22.73 -1.59
C ALA A 766 10.95 -23.23 -2.31
N GLU A 767 11.08 -24.25 -3.15
CA GLU A 767 9.96 -24.88 -3.87
C GLU A 767 8.87 -25.39 -2.91
N ASP A 768 9.23 -25.98 -1.76
CA ASP A 768 8.28 -26.53 -0.78
C ASP A 768 7.37 -25.48 -0.15
N TYR A 769 7.85 -24.25 -0.09
CA TYR A 769 7.16 -23.13 0.55
C TYR A 769 6.54 -22.16 -0.44
N MET A 770 6.58 -22.49 -1.75
CA MET A 770 5.84 -21.72 -2.76
C MET A 770 4.36 -22.05 -2.69
N GLN A 771 3.53 -21.05 -2.43
CA GLN A 771 2.08 -21.21 -2.29
C GLN A 771 1.33 -20.25 -3.22
N ARG A 772 0.09 -20.63 -3.60
CA ARG A 772 -0.77 -19.80 -4.42
C ARG A 772 -1.29 -18.60 -3.61
N SER A 773 -1.36 -17.44 -4.27
CA SER A 773 -1.77 -16.17 -3.68
C SER A 773 -3.25 -15.82 -3.93
N ASP A 774 -4.09 -16.79 -4.26
CA ASP A 774 -5.53 -16.60 -4.47
C ASP A 774 -6.19 -16.04 -3.21
N MET A 775 -7.18 -15.17 -3.37
CA MET A 775 -7.86 -14.56 -2.24
C MET A 775 -9.26 -14.08 -2.62
N LEU A 776 -10.22 -14.38 -1.76
CA LEU A 776 -11.57 -13.81 -1.79
C LEU A 776 -11.84 -13.10 -0.45
N ARG A 777 -12.23 -11.82 -0.50
CA ARG A 777 -12.54 -11.06 0.72
C ARG A 777 -13.70 -10.09 0.53
N ILE A 778 -14.38 -9.77 1.62
CA ILE A 778 -15.21 -8.59 1.72
C ILE A 778 -14.29 -7.42 2.05
N SER A 779 -14.11 -6.52 1.08
CA SER A 779 -13.26 -5.33 1.26
C SER A 779 -13.94 -4.32 2.18
N SER A 780 -15.26 -4.15 2.03
CA SER A 780 -16.06 -3.23 2.83
C SER A 780 -17.52 -3.68 2.90
N LEU A 781 -18.10 -3.59 4.07
CA LEU A 781 -19.55 -3.73 4.29
C LEU A 781 -19.98 -2.64 5.26
N SER A 782 -20.95 -1.80 4.86
CA SER A 782 -21.44 -0.75 5.74
C SER A 782 -22.94 -0.52 5.59
N LEU A 783 -23.57 -0.22 6.73
CA LEU A 783 -24.98 0.15 6.82
C LEU A 783 -25.07 1.54 7.46
N SER A 784 -25.57 2.51 6.72
CA SER A 784 -25.78 3.88 7.17
C SER A 784 -27.26 4.18 7.36
N TRP A 785 -27.60 4.75 8.49
CA TRP A 785 -28.92 5.27 8.78
C TRP A 785 -28.89 6.79 8.79
N LYS A 786 -29.77 7.44 8.01
CA LYS A 786 -29.89 8.89 7.85
C LYS A 786 -31.30 9.33 8.24
N PRO A 787 -31.57 9.53 9.54
CA PRO A 787 -32.89 9.95 10.01
C PRO A 787 -33.28 11.30 9.44
N LYS A 788 -34.58 11.49 9.19
CA LYS A 788 -35.15 12.79 8.87
C LYS A 788 -35.17 13.66 10.12
N ILE A 789 -34.45 14.76 10.10
CA ILE A 789 -34.38 15.69 11.25
C ILE A 789 -35.20 16.93 10.96
N LYS A 790 -35.91 17.40 11.96
CA LYS A 790 -36.68 18.66 11.93
C LYS A 790 -35.96 19.70 12.80
N LYS A 791 -35.51 20.82 12.18
CA LYS A 791 -34.86 22.01 12.81
C LYS A 791 -33.37 21.86 13.16
N HIS A 792 -32.61 22.91 12.85
CA HIS A 792 -31.21 23.22 13.19
C HIS A 792 -30.09 22.27 12.65
N LEU A 793 -30.34 21.01 12.40
CA LEU A 793 -29.39 20.12 11.75
C LEU A 793 -29.83 19.86 10.32
N GLN A 794 -28.91 19.95 9.37
CA GLN A 794 -29.18 19.64 7.95
C GLN A 794 -29.19 18.14 7.72
N GLN A 795 -28.25 17.43 8.37
CA GLN A 795 -28.13 15.98 8.25
C GLN A 795 -27.51 15.36 9.50
N LEU A 796 -28.00 14.20 9.88
CA LEU A 796 -27.38 13.29 10.83
C LEU A 796 -27.23 11.93 10.14
N SER A 797 -26.11 11.26 10.32
CA SER A 797 -25.95 9.89 9.89
C SER A 797 -25.20 9.07 10.91
N PHE A 798 -25.63 7.82 11.07
CA PHE A 798 -24.94 6.77 11.81
C PHE A 798 -24.59 5.65 10.84
N THR A 799 -23.34 5.25 10.84
CA THR A 799 -22.85 4.17 9.98
C THR A 799 -22.14 3.13 10.83
N ILE A 800 -22.59 1.89 10.70
CA ILE A 800 -21.87 0.71 11.21
C ILE A 800 -21.17 0.09 10.01
N TYR A 801 -19.91 -0.27 10.15
CA TYR A 801 -19.16 -0.86 9.05
C TYR A 801 -18.16 -1.91 9.54
N THR A 802 -17.78 -2.76 8.62
CA THR A 802 -16.65 -3.69 8.76
C THR A 802 -15.84 -3.71 7.46
N THR A 803 -14.54 -3.98 7.58
CA THR A 803 -13.64 -3.99 6.43
C THR A 803 -12.67 -5.15 6.49
N ASN A 804 -12.18 -5.55 5.32
CA ASN A 804 -11.11 -6.53 5.15
C ASN A 804 -11.39 -7.90 5.80
N ILE A 805 -12.58 -8.46 5.59
CA ILE A 805 -12.92 -9.81 6.05
C ILE A 805 -12.42 -10.81 5.00
N LEU A 806 -11.40 -11.57 5.34
CA LEU A 806 -10.90 -12.66 4.50
C LEU A 806 -11.92 -13.82 4.55
N LEU A 807 -12.48 -14.16 3.40
CA LEU A 807 -13.42 -15.26 3.25
C LEU A 807 -12.71 -16.57 2.92
N TRP A 808 -11.73 -16.50 2.01
CA TRP A 808 -11.01 -17.67 1.56
C TRP A 808 -9.64 -17.29 0.97
N SER A 809 -8.64 -18.12 1.25
CA SER A 809 -7.33 -18.11 0.59
C SER A 809 -6.66 -19.49 0.79
N PRO A 810 -6.03 -20.06 -0.22
CA PRO A 810 -5.22 -21.27 -0.07
C PRO A 810 -3.84 -20.98 0.53
N TYR A 811 -3.48 -19.71 0.71
CA TYR A 811 -2.22 -19.29 1.30
C TYR A 811 -2.26 -19.43 2.82
N ASP A 812 -1.30 -20.11 3.42
CA ASP A 812 -1.28 -20.39 4.88
C ASP A 812 -0.65 -19.27 5.72
N GLY A 813 0.05 -18.32 5.10
CA GLY A 813 0.64 -17.16 5.76
C GLY A 813 -0.38 -16.09 6.18
N VAL A 814 0.10 -14.90 6.49
CA VAL A 814 -0.73 -13.82 7.07
C VAL A 814 -1.78 -13.27 6.10
N ASP A 815 -1.38 -12.77 4.96
CA ASP A 815 -2.24 -12.25 3.88
C ASP A 815 -1.37 -11.99 2.66
N THR A 816 -1.81 -12.43 1.49
CA THR A 816 -1.05 -12.28 0.23
C THR A 816 -0.92 -10.83 -0.26
N ASN A 817 -1.63 -9.90 0.36
CA ASN A 817 -1.49 -8.46 0.09
C ASN A 817 -0.51 -7.77 1.04
N GLN A 818 -0.01 -8.46 2.08
CA GLN A 818 1.05 -7.94 2.93
C GLN A 818 2.39 -8.10 2.22
N LEU A 819 3.13 -7.01 2.12
CA LEU A 819 4.39 -6.96 1.40
C LEU A 819 5.55 -6.83 2.40
N LEU A 820 6.60 -7.63 2.20
CA LEU A 820 7.87 -7.45 2.91
C LEU A 820 8.55 -6.16 2.42
N TYR A 821 8.50 -5.93 1.11
CA TYR A 821 9.06 -4.76 0.45
C TYR A 821 8.01 -4.11 -0.45
N ASP A 822 7.99 -2.78 -0.52
CA ASP A 822 7.00 -2.01 -1.30
C ASP A 822 7.49 -1.58 -2.70
N GLN A 823 8.67 -2.05 -3.11
CA GLN A 823 9.26 -1.70 -4.40
C GLN A 823 8.67 -2.55 -5.54
N SER A 824 8.76 -2.02 -6.75
CA SER A 824 8.32 -2.75 -7.95
C SER A 824 9.18 -4.00 -8.16
N GLY A 825 8.54 -5.14 -8.44
CA GLY A 825 9.22 -6.40 -8.68
C GLY A 825 9.71 -7.13 -7.42
N THR A 826 9.43 -6.62 -6.21
CA THR A 826 9.86 -7.25 -4.94
C THR A 826 8.74 -7.98 -4.21
N GLN A 827 7.57 -8.11 -4.83
CA GLN A 827 6.41 -8.82 -4.28
C GLN A 827 6.63 -10.34 -4.34
N GLY A 828 5.87 -11.09 -3.54
CA GLY A 828 5.89 -12.55 -3.56
C GLY A 828 6.80 -13.18 -2.51
N LEU A 829 7.26 -12.39 -1.54
CA LEU A 829 8.00 -12.88 -0.39
C LEU A 829 7.23 -12.58 0.90
N ASP A 830 6.95 -13.61 1.68
CA ASP A 830 6.50 -13.50 3.06
C ASP A 830 7.62 -13.98 3.99
N PHE A 831 8.13 -13.06 4.78
CA PHE A 831 9.12 -13.35 5.80
C PHE A 831 8.83 -12.50 7.03
N PHE A 832 8.04 -13.07 7.94
CA PHE A 832 7.48 -12.38 9.10
C PHE A 832 6.78 -11.06 8.73
N ASN A 833 6.02 -11.08 7.63
CA ASN A 833 5.18 -9.98 7.24
C ASN A 833 4.15 -9.70 8.33
N LEU A 834 3.96 -8.42 8.65
CA LEU A 834 2.98 -8.04 9.67
C LEU A 834 1.57 -8.44 9.23
N PRO A 835 0.76 -9.02 10.13
CA PRO A 835 -0.55 -9.51 9.76
C PRO A 835 -1.51 -8.40 9.34
N ALA A 836 -2.39 -8.72 8.39
CA ALA A 836 -3.48 -7.84 8.00
C ALA A 836 -4.56 -7.75 9.07
N LEU A 837 -5.22 -6.61 9.15
CA LEU A 837 -6.29 -6.35 10.12
C LEU A 837 -7.66 -6.35 9.43
N ARG A 838 -8.64 -6.95 10.05
CA ARG A 838 -10.06 -6.70 9.82
C ARG A 838 -10.55 -5.67 10.82
N SER A 839 -11.44 -4.80 10.42
CA SER A 839 -11.96 -3.77 11.31
C SER A 839 -13.48 -3.79 11.40
N ALA A 840 -14.00 -3.36 12.56
CA ALA A 840 -15.39 -3.06 12.76
C ALA A 840 -15.50 -1.72 13.49
N GLY A 841 -16.41 -0.86 13.05
CA GLY A 841 -16.50 0.48 13.61
C GLY A 841 -17.86 1.15 13.43
N ILE A 842 -17.97 2.29 14.11
CA ILE A 842 -19.14 3.15 14.05
C ILE A 842 -18.68 4.56 13.68
N THR A 843 -19.39 5.19 12.77
CA THR A 843 -19.19 6.60 12.42
C THR A 843 -20.48 7.38 12.67
N MET A 844 -20.36 8.54 13.29
CA MET A 844 -21.44 9.51 13.39
C MET A 844 -21.03 10.78 12.64
N ALA A 845 -21.89 11.24 11.74
CA ALA A 845 -21.68 12.50 11.03
C ALA A 845 -22.88 13.44 11.23
N LEU A 846 -22.56 14.67 11.60
CA LEU A 846 -23.49 15.77 11.81
C LEU A 846 -23.21 16.86 10.77
N GLN A 847 -24.24 17.45 10.17
CA GLN A 847 -24.13 18.63 9.33
C GLN A 847 -25.16 19.68 9.80
N PHE A 848 -24.70 20.90 9.99
CA PHE A 848 -25.49 22.02 10.52
C PHE A 848 -25.25 23.32 9.77
#